data_0c57a28c3138e2254fe9f9ae0cd5d917
#
_entry.id   0c57a28c3138e2254fe9f9ae0cd5d917
#
_cell.length_a   1.000
_cell.length_b   1.000
_cell.length_c   1.000
_cell.angle_alpha   90.00
_cell.angle_beta   90.00
_cell.angle_gamma   90.00
#
_symmetry.space_group_name_H-M   'P 1'
#
loop_
_entity.id
_entity.type
_entity.pdbx_description
1 polymer ?
#
loop_
_entity_poly.entity_id
_entity_poly.type
_entity_poly.pdbx_seq_one_letter_code
_entity_poly.pdbx_strand_id
1 'polypeptide(L)'
;MLVRPLCLAAASLVAFTPLAVTAQGAPIQRGAQHGPDVTSGGSDSTAGDRPQPVVMELRVGRFAEQTVEAFRLGDDALVPVGVLFDLAELEHHLSPSGRMDATLPARSTPLRIDVASDTMRDGSHTVVVGRAQRLMRDSELYVASIPLGQLLGVHFAVDWQELVVTLLDPNGLPIAQRIARDAARQRFVARGAADQLTPDLALGLSRPSVDGLVLDYALSAQGNAPLQSGSYALSLGANVVGGSLEGTLTSMGPLGDGRSRGTLSWTGVWNDASIVRQLRVGDAFASGPNPRPLRGIAIGNAPYLRLTDFGSTQFVGQVQPGWLVEAYRGGELVAFDSTNTGGQFGLQVPVAYGENPVDIIAYGPYGQTQEFDRVYRIPGALIPAHHFEYGTSLGACTMLQCRATGNVDLRYGLSTRWTVRGGLEQFWRDTLATLTQPYASISGLLTDAWSVELIGIGHASADATVRFEPSLGLQLTTEYTRYATDVEAPILSPAGWTSRWAATALVRPLGLRRLFYIDGQAQRVRTTTGTTTSARLGASVQHGAFRVTPYTRIQRDAQTAGSSVTQPFFGVSAFLLPLARLGPTFGQLWWRGSFEAARASRLSSASIAVSGPISNSVRAELGTTWLRGMAGPSFSLTFTADRGKVRSYTTLSAQQGNSPGVTQAMQGSLVVDPAGHRVMLTPGPSLQRGGIAGHVFLDMNGNGRRDPDESPIAGVRVRVGTETAVSDSDGTFRVWDVVPFEPVRVTVDSMSLTSPLWVPLYDDMSVVPGPNRFQLLDVPIAPGGEIDGRVLQQREGQSTGLAGVRVRFTSQRTGRTRITTTFSDGTYTAYGMAPGRYEVTVDDRDLAQLRALAGVTQVDVPADANGARLTGITLTVRPVLAAR
;
A
#
# COMPACT_ATOMS: atom_id res chain seq x y z
N MET A 1 -20.56 -22.80 -47.26
CA MET A 1 -19.54 -23.84 -47.51
C MET A 1 -18.12 -23.33 -47.16
N LEU A 2 -17.99 -22.41 -46.21
CA LEU A 2 -16.67 -21.81 -45.81
C LEU A 2 -16.37 -21.94 -44.31
N VAL A 3 -17.07 -22.83 -43.58
CA VAL A 3 -16.93 -23.01 -42.15
C VAL A 3 -16.18 -24.29 -41.75
N ARG A 4 -15.87 -25.17 -42.72
CA ARG A 4 -15.15 -26.42 -42.41
C ARG A 4 -13.65 -26.35 -42.18
N PRO A 5 -12.85 -25.40 -42.66
CA PRO A 5 -11.44 -25.38 -42.38
C PRO A 5 -11.05 -24.71 -41.03
N LEU A 6 -11.91 -23.92 -40.40
CA LEU A 6 -11.59 -23.27 -39.11
C LEU A 6 -11.77 -24.18 -37.89
N CYS A 7 -12.64 -25.16 -37.95
CA CYS A 7 -12.83 -26.12 -36.87
C CYS A 7 -11.68 -27.16 -36.75
N LEU A 8 -10.95 -27.42 -37.82
CA LEU A 8 -9.81 -28.35 -37.80
C LEU A 8 -8.50 -27.70 -37.29
N ALA A 9 -8.37 -26.37 -37.37
CA ALA A 9 -7.21 -25.66 -36.86
C ALA A 9 -7.23 -25.49 -35.32
N ALA A 10 -8.42 -25.49 -34.72
CA ALA A 10 -8.55 -25.36 -33.25
C ALA A 10 -8.34 -26.70 -32.50
N ALA A 11 -8.54 -27.85 -33.20
CA ALA A 11 -8.39 -29.16 -32.61
C ALA A 11 -6.95 -29.71 -32.65
N SER A 12 -6.06 -29.12 -33.48
CA SER A 12 -4.67 -29.57 -33.65
C SER A 12 -3.67 -28.94 -32.66
N LEU A 13 -4.14 -28.04 -31.77
CA LEU A 13 -3.29 -27.33 -30.80
C LEU A 13 -3.25 -27.96 -29.40
N VAL A 14 -3.83 -29.15 -29.21
CA VAL A 14 -3.88 -29.81 -27.88
C VAL A 14 -2.87 -30.95 -27.72
N ALA A 15 -2.03 -31.23 -28.70
CA ALA A 15 -1.04 -32.29 -28.62
C ALA A 15 0.40 -31.74 -28.77
N PHE A 16 0.90 -31.03 -27.75
CA PHE A 16 2.34 -30.80 -27.57
C PHE A 16 2.81 -31.52 -26.30
N THR A 17 3.53 -32.62 -26.52
CA THR A 17 4.39 -33.27 -25.53
C THR A 17 5.54 -32.35 -25.12
N PRO A 18 6.00 -32.33 -23.88
CA PRO A 18 7.11 -31.50 -23.47
C PRO A 18 8.43 -32.01 -24.01
N LEU A 19 9.03 -31.28 -24.92
CA LEU A 19 10.45 -31.41 -25.28
C LEU A 19 11.27 -30.67 -24.22
N ALA A 20 12.03 -31.45 -23.46
CA ALA A 20 13.04 -30.92 -22.56
C ALA A 20 14.17 -30.31 -23.40
N VAL A 21 14.30 -29.00 -23.37
CA VAL A 21 15.45 -28.31 -23.94
C VAL A 21 16.48 -28.13 -22.83
N THR A 22 17.51 -28.93 -22.88
CA THR A 22 18.77 -28.73 -22.16
C THR A 22 19.48 -27.53 -22.78
N ALA A 23 19.55 -26.43 -22.03
CA ALA A 23 20.38 -25.29 -22.43
C ALA A 23 21.83 -25.58 -22.09
N GLN A 24 22.63 -25.93 -23.10
CA GLN A 24 24.08 -25.84 -23.03
C GLN A 24 24.48 -24.37 -23.23
N GLY A 25 24.96 -23.75 -22.17
CA GLY A 25 25.63 -22.46 -22.23
C GLY A 25 27.07 -22.63 -22.71
N ALA A 26 27.40 -21.99 -23.82
CA ALA A 26 28.77 -21.90 -24.31
C ALA A 26 29.58 -20.87 -23.49
N PRO A 27 30.83 -21.12 -23.12
CA PRO A 27 31.65 -20.17 -22.40
C PRO A 27 32.21 -19.09 -23.34
N ILE A 28 32.10 -17.84 -22.94
CA ILE A 28 32.78 -16.73 -23.61
C ILE A 28 34.26 -16.77 -23.22
N GLN A 29 35.12 -17.07 -24.21
CA GLN A 29 36.56 -16.91 -24.09
C GLN A 29 36.93 -15.42 -24.07
N ARG A 30 37.55 -14.95 -22.99
CA ARG A 30 38.37 -13.72 -23.00
C ARG A 30 39.84 -14.13 -23.16
N GLY A 31 40.45 -13.51 -24.16
CA GLY A 31 41.80 -13.80 -24.58
C GLY A 31 42.86 -13.51 -23.53
N ALA A 32 43.79 -14.42 -23.44
CA ALA A 32 45.03 -14.29 -22.68
C ALA A 32 46.03 -13.43 -23.45
N GLN A 33 46.58 -12.43 -22.81
CA GLN A 33 47.81 -11.76 -23.26
C GLN A 33 49.02 -12.45 -22.57
N HIS A 34 49.95 -12.84 -23.38
CA HIS A 34 51.26 -13.41 -23.01
C HIS A 34 52.15 -12.38 -22.32
N GLY A 35 52.81 -12.76 -21.25
CA GLY A 35 54.01 -12.11 -20.70
C GLY A 35 54.96 -13.24 -20.16
N PRO A 36 56.27 -13.03 -20.12
CA PRO A 36 57.22 -14.04 -20.50
C PRO A 36 57.66 -15.03 -19.39
N ASP A 37 58.10 -16.20 -19.87
CA ASP A 37 58.82 -17.26 -19.13
C ASP A 37 59.95 -16.73 -18.28
N VAL A 38 59.95 -17.16 -16.99
CA VAL A 38 61.20 -17.25 -16.20
C VAL A 38 61.30 -18.69 -15.67
N THR A 39 62.29 -19.37 -16.18
CA THR A 39 62.67 -20.72 -15.82
C THR A 39 63.32 -20.81 -14.46
N SER A 40 63.05 -21.94 -13.79
CA SER A 40 63.94 -22.75 -12.93
C SER A 40 64.30 -22.28 -11.54
N GLY A 41 64.05 -23.16 -10.63
CA GLY A 41 64.66 -23.23 -9.30
C GLY A 41 63.90 -24.16 -8.39
N GLY A 42 64.09 -25.49 -8.57
CA GLY A 42 63.59 -26.43 -7.57
C GLY A 42 64.31 -26.21 -6.25
N SER A 43 63.53 -26.00 -5.21
CA SER A 43 63.93 -26.26 -3.85
C SER A 43 62.78 -26.99 -3.15
N ASP A 44 63.08 -28.22 -2.77
CA ASP A 44 62.32 -29.00 -1.81
C ASP A 44 62.00 -28.17 -0.56
N SER A 45 60.71 -27.86 -0.39
CA SER A 45 60.20 -27.32 0.90
C SER A 45 59.02 -28.15 1.38
N THR A 46 59.30 -29.33 1.90
CA THR A 46 58.36 -30.12 2.74
C THR A 46 58.09 -29.55 4.13
N ALA A 47 58.35 -28.28 4.36
CA ALA A 47 58.17 -27.62 5.66
C ALA A 47 56.85 -26.75 5.79
N GLY A 48 56.02 -26.64 4.70
CA GLY A 48 54.86 -25.75 4.66
C GLY A 48 53.51 -26.35 5.01
N ASP A 49 53.40 -27.62 5.30
CA ASP A 49 52.11 -28.34 5.31
C ASP A 49 51.54 -28.64 6.72
N ARG A 50 52.12 -28.07 7.76
CA ARG A 50 51.62 -28.24 9.15
C ARG A 50 50.93 -26.94 9.62
N PRO A 51 49.65 -27.03 10.09
CA PRO A 51 48.96 -25.88 10.65
C PRO A 51 49.73 -25.27 11.83
N GLN A 52 50.03 -23.98 11.80
CA GLN A 52 50.73 -23.23 12.86
C GLN A 52 49.72 -22.42 13.68
N PRO A 53 49.69 -22.54 15.03
CA PRO A 53 48.77 -21.81 15.87
C PRO A 53 49.05 -20.30 15.83
N VAL A 54 48.02 -19.50 15.69
CA VAL A 54 48.05 -18.04 15.67
C VAL A 54 46.77 -17.51 16.35
N VAL A 55 46.92 -16.46 17.16
CA VAL A 55 45.76 -15.77 17.73
C VAL A 55 45.32 -14.72 16.73
N MET A 56 44.05 -14.78 16.31
CA MET A 56 43.46 -13.88 15.33
C MET A 56 42.12 -13.35 15.81
N GLU A 57 41.70 -12.29 15.23
CA GLU A 57 40.34 -11.80 15.38
C GLU A 57 39.44 -12.40 14.30
N LEU A 58 38.38 -13.09 14.71
CA LEU A 58 37.35 -13.63 13.84
C LEU A 58 36.19 -12.64 13.79
N ARG A 59 35.88 -12.11 12.60
CA ARG A 59 34.80 -11.15 12.35
C ARG A 59 33.72 -11.74 11.47
N VAL A 60 32.46 -11.57 11.85
CA VAL A 60 31.27 -11.85 11.02
C VAL A 60 30.76 -10.53 10.47
N GLY A 61 31.29 -10.13 9.30
CA GLY A 61 31.05 -8.80 8.74
C GLY A 61 31.40 -7.69 9.71
N ARG A 62 30.43 -6.80 9.95
CA ARG A 62 30.52 -5.72 10.98
C ARG A 62 29.64 -6.01 12.21
N PHE A 63 29.13 -7.22 12.35
CA PHE A 63 28.06 -7.55 13.29
C PHE A 63 28.59 -8.17 14.59
N ALA A 64 29.63 -8.98 14.51
CA ALA A 64 30.24 -9.59 15.68
C ALA A 64 31.71 -9.84 15.43
N GLU A 65 32.51 -9.79 16.50
CA GLU A 65 33.94 -10.05 16.47
C GLU A 65 34.36 -10.75 17.77
N GLN A 66 35.31 -11.65 17.65
CA GLN A 66 35.89 -12.36 18.80
C GLN A 66 37.36 -12.76 18.55
N THR A 67 38.22 -12.60 19.53
CA THR A 67 39.60 -13.11 19.49
C THR A 67 39.58 -14.62 19.67
N VAL A 68 40.17 -15.34 18.73
CA VAL A 68 40.18 -16.81 18.69
C VAL A 68 41.61 -17.35 18.45
N GLU A 69 41.87 -18.58 18.88
CA GLU A 69 42.97 -19.36 18.35
C GLU A 69 42.57 -19.86 16.95
N ALA A 70 43.44 -19.69 15.98
CA ALA A 70 43.29 -20.17 14.63
C ALA A 70 44.60 -20.83 14.18
N PHE A 71 44.62 -21.49 13.04
CA PHE A 71 45.85 -22.08 12.51
C PHE A 71 46.13 -21.58 11.11
N ARG A 72 47.37 -21.17 10.86
CA ARG A 72 47.81 -20.78 9.53
C ARG A 72 48.14 -22.01 8.68
N LEU A 73 47.57 -22.06 7.48
CA LEU A 73 47.83 -23.08 6.47
C LEU A 73 48.13 -22.39 5.13
N GLY A 74 49.41 -22.06 4.89
CA GLY A 74 49.77 -21.24 3.71
C GLY A 74 49.14 -19.83 3.79
N ASP A 75 48.33 -19.51 2.78
CA ASP A 75 47.58 -18.25 2.75
C ASP A 75 46.17 -18.36 3.35
N ASP A 76 45.70 -19.56 3.68
CA ASP A 76 44.40 -19.82 4.29
C ASP A 76 44.52 -19.94 5.83
N ALA A 77 43.39 -19.77 6.52
CA ALA A 77 43.30 -19.92 7.98
C ALA A 77 42.28 -21.02 8.33
N LEU A 78 42.69 -21.91 9.26
CA LEU A 78 41.75 -22.82 9.91
C LEU A 78 41.08 -22.07 11.05
N VAL A 79 39.76 -21.88 10.92
CA VAL A 79 38.96 -21.15 11.91
C VAL A 79 38.18 -22.12 12.80
N PRO A 80 37.95 -21.79 14.08
CA PRO A 80 37.15 -22.60 14.98
C PRO A 80 35.68 -22.52 14.58
N VAL A 81 35.12 -23.66 14.13
CA VAL A 81 33.76 -23.71 13.51
C VAL A 81 32.67 -23.48 14.57
N GLY A 82 32.86 -24.04 15.79
CA GLY A 82 31.88 -23.82 16.87
C GLY A 82 31.77 -22.35 17.24
N VAL A 83 32.91 -21.68 17.47
CA VAL A 83 32.92 -20.23 17.76
C VAL A 83 32.34 -19.41 16.61
N LEU A 84 32.66 -19.77 15.37
CA LEU A 84 32.06 -19.09 14.20
C LEU A 84 30.53 -19.24 14.16
N PHE A 85 30.02 -20.45 14.45
CA PHE A 85 28.60 -20.73 14.44
C PHE A 85 27.88 -20.02 15.61
N ASP A 86 28.49 -19.91 16.77
CA ASP A 86 27.98 -19.11 17.89
C ASP A 86 27.91 -17.63 17.52
N LEU A 87 28.97 -17.07 16.91
CA LEU A 87 29.00 -15.69 16.44
C LEU A 87 27.97 -15.42 15.34
N ALA A 88 27.70 -16.42 14.49
CA ALA A 88 26.71 -16.34 13.42
C ALA A 88 25.29 -16.65 13.88
N GLU A 89 25.10 -17.04 15.15
CA GLU A 89 23.82 -17.47 15.74
C GLU A 89 23.22 -18.70 15.05
N LEU A 90 24.07 -19.66 14.64
CA LEU A 90 23.66 -20.91 14.04
C LEU A 90 23.50 -22.00 15.11
N GLU A 91 22.36 -22.67 15.09
CA GLU A 91 22.15 -23.86 15.92
C GLU A 91 23.10 -24.98 15.48
N HIS A 92 23.97 -25.44 16.36
CA HIS A 92 24.95 -26.47 16.04
C HIS A 92 25.18 -27.42 17.20
N HIS A 93 25.70 -28.61 16.88
CA HIS A 93 26.09 -29.63 17.86
C HIS A 93 27.34 -30.34 17.42
N LEU A 94 28.37 -30.25 18.25
CA LEU A 94 29.62 -30.96 18.05
C LEU A 94 29.66 -32.25 18.90
N SER A 95 29.76 -33.41 18.25
CA SER A 95 29.86 -34.69 18.92
C SER A 95 31.32 -34.96 19.39
N PRO A 96 31.52 -35.81 20.41
CA PRO A 96 32.87 -36.20 20.87
C PRO A 96 33.72 -36.91 19.79
N SER A 97 33.06 -37.43 18.74
CA SER A 97 33.74 -38.06 17.59
C SER A 97 34.28 -37.05 16.56
N GLY A 98 34.09 -35.74 16.78
CA GLY A 98 34.51 -34.67 15.86
C GLY A 98 33.58 -34.42 14.69
N ARG A 99 32.29 -34.77 14.84
CA ARG A 99 31.26 -34.47 13.88
C ARG A 99 30.43 -33.28 14.34
N MET A 100 30.38 -32.26 13.53
CA MET A 100 29.52 -31.07 13.68
C MET A 100 28.29 -31.21 12.81
N ASP A 101 27.13 -31.15 13.41
CA ASP A 101 25.85 -31.00 12.74
C ASP A 101 25.34 -29.59 13.05
N ALA A 102 24.88 -28.84 12.03
CA ALA A 102 24.32 -27.49 12.16
C ALA A 102 23.12 -27.30 11.26
N THR A 103 22.27 -26.32 11.59
CA THR A 103 21.07 -26.02 10.80
C THR A 103 21.14 -24.58 10.28
N LEU A 104 21.08 -24.43 8.96
CA LEU A 104 20.93 -23.14 8.29
C LEU A 104 19.43 -22.87 8.11
N PRO A 105 18.83 -21.83 8.69
CA PRO A 105 17.40 -21.58 8.63
C PRO A 105 16.84 -21.46 7.20
N ALA A 106 17.66 -20.97 6.25
CA ALA A 106 17.28 -20.84 4.85
C ALA A 106 17.31 -22.16 4.07
N ARG A 107 17.80 -23.24 4.67
CA ARG A 107 17.97 -24.55 4.01
C ARG A 107 17.28 -25.64 4.83
N SER A 108 16.53 -26.49 4.13
CA SER A 108 15.76 -27.58 4.77
C SER A 108 16.61 -28.76 5.21
N THR A 109 17.89 -28.79 4.83
CA THR A 109 18.81 -29.90 5.08
C THR A 109 19.88 -29.51 6.08
N PRO A 110 20.23 -30.39 7.04
CA PRO A 110 21.28 -30.12 8.01
C PRO A 110 22.65 -30.09 7.34
N LEU A 111 23.45 -29.11 7.75
CA LEU A 111 24.84 -29.00 7.40
C LEU A 111 25.64 -29.99 8.27
N ARG A 112 26.55 -30.75 7.65
CA ARG A 112 27.35 -31.75 8.33
C ARG A 112 28.83 -31.63 7.97
N ILE A 113 29.68 -31.48 9.03
CA ILE A 113 31.12 -31.45 8.93
C ILE A 113 31.65 -32.58 9.81
N ASP A 114 32.49 -33.46 9.25
CA ASP A 114 33.05 -34.58 10.00
C ASP A 114 34.57 -34.60 9.81
N VAL A 115 35.32 -34.58 10.88
CA VAL A 115 36.78 -34.64 10.89
C VAL A 115 37.31 -35.93 10.26
N ALA A 116 36.59 -37.05 10.37
CA ALA A 116 36.99 -38.33 9.79
C ALA A 116 36.71 -38.44 8.28
N SER A 117 35.89 -37.57 7.73
CA SER A 117 35.45 -37.56 6.34
C SER A 117 36.23 -36.55 5.51
N ASP A 118 36.63 -36.88 4.29
CA ASP A 118 37.23 -35.93 3.35
C ASP A 118 36.20 -35.02 2.69
N THR A 119 34.95 -35.03 3.17
CA THR A 119 33.85 -34.23 2.59
C THR A 119 33.00 -33.62 3.69
N MET A 120 32.62 -32.35 3.48
CA MET A 120 31.56 -31.67 4.20
C MET A 120 30.30 -31.63 3.32
N ARG A 121 29.11 -31.69 3.92
CA ARG A 121 27.85 -31.79 3.19
C ARG A 121 26.80 -30.82 3.71
N ASP A 122 26.06 -30.24 2.75
CA ASP A 122 24.82 -29.51 2.98
C ASP A 122 23.78 -30.09 2.05
N GLY A 123 22.99 -31.06 2.52
CA GLY A 123 22.05 -31.80 1.69
C GLY A 123 22.70 -32.45 0.46
N SER A 124 22.40 -31.92 -0.73
CA SER A 124 22.96 -32.38 -2.00
C SER A 124 24.33 -31.79 -2.34
N HIS A 125 24.73 -30.69 -1.66
CA HIS A 125 26.00 -30.02 -1.90
C HIS A 125 27.11 -30.71 -1.10
N THR A 126 28.19 -31.06 -1.75
CA THR A 126 29.34 -31.70 -1.10
C THR A 126 30.61 -30.92 -1.44
N VAL A 127 31.34 -30.53 -0.40
CA VAL A 127 32.64 -29.86 -0.51
C VAL A 127 33.73 -30.81 -0.05
N VAL A 128 34.79 -30.96 -0.85
CA VAL A 128 35.96 -31.79 -0.49
C VAL A 128 36.88 -30.97 0.39
N VAL A 129 37.36 -31.61 1.47
CA VAL A 129 38.26 -30.96 2.48
C VAL A 129 39.47 -31.88 2.67
N GLY A 130 40.64 -31.36 2.38
CA GLY A 130 41.90 -32.10 2.57
C GLY A 130 42.19 -32.36 4.05
N ARG A 131 42.98 -33.38 4.34
CA ARG A 131 43.31 -33.76 5.71
C ARG A 131 44.04 -32.66 6.47
N ALA A 132 44.87 -31.84 5.81
CA ALA A 132 45.54 -30.69 6.39
C ALA A 132 44.59 -29.49 6.64
N GLN A 133 43.44 -29.45 5.97
CA GLN A 133 42.45 -28.35 6.04
C GLN A 133 41.41 -28.52 7.16
N ARG A 134 41.57 -29.56 8.00
CA ARG A 134 40.70 -29.83 9.15
C ARG A 134 41.52 -30.32 10.36
N LEU A 135 41.16 -29.89 11.53
CA LEU A 135 41.83 -30.21 12.77
C LEU A 135 40.83 -30.27 13.92
N MET A 136 40.97 -31.27 14.80
CA MET A 136 40.26 -31.32 16.06
C MET A 136 41.27 -31.08 17.19
N ARG A 137 41.01 -30.05 18.01
CA ARG A 137 41.87 -29.73 19.15
C ARG A 137 41.07 -29.14 20.29
N ASP A 138 41.31 -29.55 21.49
CA ASP A 138 40.69 -29.05 22.73
C ASP A 138 39.14 -29.01 22.69
N SER A 139 38.54 -30.06 22.08
CA SER A 139 37.08 -30.19 21.83
C SER A 139 36.50 -29.16 20.88
N GLU A 140 37.33 -28.52 20.04
CA GLU A 140 36.90 -27.58 19.00
C GLU A 140 37.29 -28.11 17.63
N LEU A 141 36.41 -27.90 16.63
CA LEU A 141 36.63 -28.27 15.25
C LEU A 141 37.13 -27.05 14.46
N TYR A 142 38.31 -27.20 13.84
CA TYR A 142 38.92 -26.19 12.99
C TYR A 142 38.81 -26.61 11.53
N VAL A 143 38.38 -25.74 10.66
CA VAL A 143 38.28 -25.99 9.23
C VAL A 143 38.81 -24.77 8.46
N ALA A 144 39.51 -25.04 7.36
CA ALA A 144 40.04 -24.00 6.49
C ALA A 144 38.93 -23.08 5.95
N SER A 145 39.19 -21.77 5.90
CA SER A 145 38.18 -20.75 5.62
C SER A 145 37.61 -20.85 4.22
N ILE A 146 38.40 -21.23 3.21
CA ILE A 146 37.96 -21.36 1.83
C ILE A 146 36.93 -22.49 1.66
N PRO A 147 37.17 -23.77 2.01
CA PRO A 147 36.16 -24.81 1.88
C PRO A 147 34.94 -24.59 2.79
N LEU A 148 35.13 -23.99 3.99
CA LEU A 148 34.03 -23.62 4.86
C LEU A 148 33.14 -22.55 4.23
N GLY A 149 33.74 -21.56 3.58
CA GLY A 149 32.99 -20.52 2.83
C GLY A 149 32.19 -21.12 1.67
N GLN A 150 32.74 -22.07 0.92
CA GLN A 150 32.02 -22.78 -0.14
C GLN A 150 30.83 -23.56 0.41
N LEU A 151 30.95 -24.18 1.57
CA LEU A 151 29.88 -24.93 2.22
C LEU A 151 28.74 -24.00 2.69
N LEU A 152 29.11 -22.91 3.33
CA LEU A 152 28.15 -21.91 3.86
C LEU A 152 27.57 -20.99 2.76
N GLY A 153 28.22 -20.90 1.60
CA GLY A 153 27.86 -19.96 0.53
C GLY A 153 28.25 -18.50 0.86
N VAL A 154 29.37 -18.34 1.58
CA VAL A 154 29.94 -17.05 2.01
C VAL A 154 31.42 -16.94 1.62
N HIS A 155 31.97 -15.74 1.68
CA HIS A 155 33.39 -15.51 1.42
C HIS A 155 34.13 -15.10 2.69
N PHE A 156 35.32 -15.64 2.89
CA PHE A 156 36.24 -15.20 3.95
C PHE A 156 37.39 -14.41 3.34
N ALA A 157 37.78 -13.34 3.99
CA ALA A 157 39.03 -12.62 3.76
C ALA A 157 39.95 -12.84 4.95
N VAL A 158 41.19 -13.23 4.71
CA VAL A 158 42.21 -13.43 5.72
C VAL A 158 43.27 -12.35 5.56
N ASP A 159 43.46 -11.51 6.58
CA ASP A 159 44.51 -10.51 6.63
C ASP A 159 45.57 -10.96 7.66
N TRP A 160 46.72 -11.36 7.15
CA TRP A 160 47.82 -11.82 7.98
C TRP A 160 48.65 -10.69 8.60
N GLN A 161 48.50 -9.46 8.10
CA GLN A 161 49.19 -8.30 8.68
C GLN A 161 48.44 -7.79 9.92
N GLU A 162 47.11 -7.73 9.82
CA GLU A 162 46.28 -7.32 10.94
C GLU A 162 45.82 -8.48 11.83
N LEU A 163 46.13 -9.74 11.45
CA LEU A 163 45.70 -10.97 12.11
C LEU A 163 44.18 -11.07 12.26
N VAL A 164 43.45 -10.81 11.17
CA VAL A 164 41.97 -10.80 11.11
C VAL A 164 41.47 -11.78 10.05
N VAL A 165 40.47 -12.57 10.43
CA VAL A 165 39.65 -13.35 9.47
C VAL A 165 38.27 -12.76 9.46
N THR A 166 37.83 -12.26 8.29
CA THR A 166 36.51 -11.62 8.12
C THR A 166 35.63 -12.45 7.19
N LEU A 167 34.44 -12.80 7.66
CA LEU A 167 33.36 -13.31 6.83
C LEU A 167 32.68 -12.11 6.15
N LEU A 168 32.78 -11.99 4.81
CA LEU A 168 32.42 -10.78 4.06
C LEU A 168 30.91 -10.62 3.81
N ASP A 169 30.20 -11.70 3.51
CA ASP A 169 28.79 -11.67 3.08
C ASP A 169 27.85 -12.39 4.08
N PRO A 170 27.65 -11.85 5.29
CA PRO A 170 26.85 -12.52 6.33
C PRO A 170 25.34 -12.40 6.15
N ASN A 171 24.83 -11.78 5.05
CA ASN A 171 23.42 -11.43 4.87
C ASN A 171 22.45 -12.63 4.92
N GLY A 172 22.92 -13.85 4.63
CA GLY A 172 22.15 -15.08 4.75
C GLY A 172 22.15 -15.71 6.15
N LEU A 173 22.93 -15.19 7.09
CA LEU A 173 23.09 -15.75 8.43
C LEU A 173 22.09 -15.16 9.43
N PRO A 174 21.68 -15.91 10.46
CA PRO A 174 20.69 -15.47 11.45
C PRO A 174 21.06 -14.17 12.15
N ILE A 175 22.31 -13.93 12.51
CA ILE A 175 22.78 -12.69 13.13
C ILE A 175 22.47 -11.46 12.28
N ALA A 176 22.73 -11.50 10.95
CA ALA A 176 22.47 -10.38 10.07
C ALA A 176 20.98 -10.10 9.95
N GLN A 177 20.19 -11.16 9.86
CA GLN A 177 18.73 -11.05 9.80
C GLN A 177 18.16 -10.51 11.12
N ARG A 178 18.68 -10.94 12.27
CA ARG A 178 18.27 -10.42 13.58
C ARG A 178 18.55 -8.92 13.71
N ILE A 179 19.76 -8.49 13.37
CA ILE A 179 20.15 -7.06 13.43
C ILE A 179 19.30 -6.23 12.48
N ALA A 180 19.00 -6.73 11.27
CA ALA A 180 18.11 -6.04 10.35
C ALA A 180 16.68 -5.89 10.90
N ARG A 181 16.15 -6.94 11.56
CA ARG A 181 14.84 -6.88 12.24
C ARG A 181 14.87 -5.92 13.43
N ASP A 182 15.92 -5.96 14.26
CA ASP A 182 16.08 -5.03 15.38
C ASP A 182 16.06 -3.57 14.91
N ALA A 183 16.77 -3.27 13.83
CA ALA A 183 16.75 -1.96 13.20
C ALA A 183 15.36 -1.60 12.63
N ALA A 184 14.61 -2.57 12.12
CA ALA A 184 13.23 -2.35 11.66
C ALA A 184 12.29 -2.07 12.84
N ARG A 185 12.42 -2.80 13.95
CA ARG A 185 11.65 -2.54 15.19
C ARG A 185 11.97 -1.19 15.79
N GLN A 186 13.26 -0.81 15.84
CA GLN A 186 13.64 0.53 16.30
C GLN A 186 13.03 1.63 15.44
N ARG A 187 13.04 1.46 14.11
CA ARG A 187 12.37 2.38 13.19
C ARG A 187 10.86 2.43 13.40
N PHE A 188 10.21 1.29 13.64
CA PHE A 188 8.79 1.22 13.94
C PHE A 188 8.44 1.95 15.24
N VAL A 189 9.19 1.72 16.32
CA VAL A 189 9.03 2.44 17.61
C VAL A 189 9.27 3.94 17.44
N ALA A 190 10.30 4.32 16.69
CA ALA A 190 10.61 5.71 16.40
C ALA A 190 9.49 6.38 15.56
N ARG A 191 8.90 5.66 14.59
CA ARG A 191 7.73 6.15 13.84
C ARG A 191 6.51 6.31 14.75
N GLY A 192 6.19 5.31 15.57
CA GLY A 192 5.06 5.40 16.50
C GLY A 192 5.21 6.57 17.48
N ALA A 193 6.44 6.86 17.93
CA ALA A 193 6.75 8.05 18.68
C ALA A 193 6.62 9.33 17.84
N ALA A 194 7.02 9.30 16.57
CA ALA A 194 6.90 10.44 15.65
C ALA A 194 5.45 10.70 15.22
N ASP A 195 4.63 9.66 15.05
CA ASP A 195 3.19 9.81 14.76
C ASP A 195 2.39 10.35 15.95
N GLN A 196 2.93 10.24 17.16
CA GLN A 196 2.40 10.87 18.38
C GLN A 196 2.91 12.31 18.58
N LEU A 197 3.94 12.75 17.83
CA LEU A 197 4.40 14.13 17.86
C LEU A 197 3.38 15.01 17.12
N THR A 198 2.94 16.05 17.78
CA THR A 198 2.19 17.13 17.14
C THR A 198 3.04 17.71 15.99
N PRO A 199 2.45 18.00 14.82
CA PRO A 199 3.19 18.64 13.74
C PRO A 199 3.71 20.00 14.18
N ASP A 200 4.88 20.42 13.67
CA ASP A 200 5.47 21.72 14.00
C ASP A 200 4.58 22.88 13.59
N LEU A 201 3.85 22.70 12.48
CA LEU A 201 2.85 23.62 11.98
C LEU A 201 1.60 22.83 11.57
N ALA A 202 0.46 23.12 12.20
CA ALA A 202 -0.82 22.54 11.84
C ALA A 202 -1.74 23.62 11.26
N LEU A 203 -2.08 23.48 9.99
CA LEU A 203 -3.08 24.31 9.33
C LEU A 203 -4.41 23.55 9.24
N GLY A 204 -5.37 23.96 10.03
CA GLY A 204 -6.73 23.44 9.97
C GLY A 204 -7.44 23.80 8.66
N LEU A 205 -8.63 23.24 8.47
CA LEU A 205 -9.48 23.56 7.33
C LEU A 205 -9.82 25.06 7.32
N SER A 206 -9.34 25.78 6.32
CA SER A 206 -9.75 27.17 6.12
C SER A 206 -11.14 27.24 5.49
N ARG A 207 -11.93 28.29 5.86
CA ARG A 207 -13.32 28.46 5.42
C ARG A 207 -13.52 29.83 4.75
N PRO A 208 -13.01 30.00 3.52
CA PRO A 208 -13.19 31.25 2.79
C PRO A 208 -14.66 31.45 2.40
N SER A 209 -15.04 32.68 2.17
CA SER A 209 -16.39 33.02 1.69
C SER A 209 -16.65 32.47 0.28
N VAL A 210 -15.69 32.61 -0.63
CA VAL A 210 -15.67 32.02 -1.97
C VAL A 210 -14.22 31.71 -2.33
N ASP A 211 -13.96 30.48 -2.79
CA ASP A 211 -12.62 30.05 -3.25
C ASP A 211 -12.70 28.79 -4.09
N GLY A 212 -11.69 28.60 -4.96
CA GLY A 212 -11.56 27.42 -5.80
C GLY A 212 -12.60 27.35 -6.91
N LEU A 213 -12.22 26.68 -7.97
CA LEU A 213 -13.10 26.36 -9.08
C LEU A 213 -12.58 25.10 -9.78
N VAL A 214 -13.46 24.12 -9.91
CA VAL A 214 -13.23 22.89 -10.64
C VAL A 214 -14.36 22.70 -11.62
N LEU A 215 -14.04 22.41 -12.88
CA LEU A 215 -15.01 22.04 -13.91
C LEU A 215 -14.63 20.70 -14.51
N ASP A 216 -15.38 19.67 -14.18
CA ASP A 216 -15.28 18.36 -14.84
C ASP A 216 -16.17 18.35 -16.06
N TYR A 217 -15.67 17.79 -17.17
CA TYR A 217 -16.45 17.64 -18.38
C TYR A 217 -16.30 16.23 -18.97
N ALA A 218 -17.42 15.71 -19.42
CA ALA A 218 -17.49 14.52 -20.27
C ALA A 218 -18.43 14.81 -21.43
N LEU A 219 -17.90 14.74 -22.63
CA LEU A 219 -18.60 15.04 -23.86
C LEU A 219 -18.61 13.80 -24.74
N SER A 220 -19.72 13.43 -25.34
CA SER A 220 -19.72 12.39 -26.35
C SER A 220 -20.64 12.74 -27.50
N ALA A 221 -20.28 12.29 -28.68
CA ALA A 221 -21.10 12.41 -29.88
C ALA A 221 -21.02 11.07 -30.63
N GLN A 222 -22.16 10.66 -31.18
CA GLN A 222 -22.26 9.41 -31.92
C GLN A 222 -23.24 9.54 -33.11
N GLY A 223 -23.04 8.71 -34.10
CA GLY A 223 -23.91 8.61 -35.25
C GLY A 223 -23.18 8.10 -36.48
N ASN A 224 -23.90 8.07 -37.58
CA ASN A 224 -23.32 7.94 -38.89
C ASN A 224 -22.96 9.36 -39.38
N ALA A 225 -22.05 9.52 -40.31
CA ALA A 225 -21.68 10.88 -40.77
C ALA A 225 -22.88 11.59 -41.47
N PRO A 226 -23.37 12.78 -40.95
CA PRO A 226 -22.89 13.52 -39.79
C PRO A 226 -23.31 12.93 -38.44
N LEU A 227 -22.65 13.32 -37.35
CA LEU A 227 -23.00 12.90 -35.98
C LEU A 227 -24.43 13.36 -35.66
N GLN A 228 -25.27 12.43 -35.17
CA GLN A 228 -26.73 12.66 -35.04
C GLN A 228 -27.16 12.82 -33.58
N SER A 229 -26.43 12.27 -32.65
CA SER A 229 -26.73 12.38 -31.22
C SER A 229 -25.49 12.71 -30.40
N GLY A 230 -25.70 13.34 -29.28
CA GLY A 230 -24.66 13.69 -28.38
C GLY A 230 -25.10 13.67 -26.92
N SER A 231 -24.14 13.55 -26.02
CA SER A 231 -24.36 13.74 -24.60
C SER A 231 -23.25 14.60 -24.00
N TYR A 232 -23.60 15.33 -22.99
CA TYR A 232 -22.64 16.02 -22.16
C TYR A 232 -22.97 15.86 -20.69
N ALA A 233 -21.90 15.81 -19.88
CA ALA A 233 -21.97 15.94 -18.44
C ALA A 233 -20.94 16.98 -18.02
N LEU A 234 -21.41 18.07 -17.46
CA LEU A 234 -20.61 19.15 -16.90
C LEU A 234 -20.84 19.17 -15.40
N SER A 235 -19.76 19.17 -14.61
CA SER A 235 -19.87 19.26 -13.16
C SER A 235 -18.96 20.38 -12.66
N LEU A 236 -19.56 21.33 -11.97
CA LEU A 236 -18.89 22.50 -11.43
C LEU A 236 -18.78 22.35 -9.92
N GLY A 237 -17.60 22.61 -9.36
CA GLY A 237 -17.37 22.66 -7.93
C GLY A 237 -16.64 23.91 -7.50
N ALA A 238 -17.08 24.50 -6.39
CA ALA A 238 -16.43 25.64 -5.75
C ALA A 238 -16.58 25.55 -4.24
N ASN A 239 -15.71 26.21 -3.50
CA ASN A 239 -15.91 26.40 -2.06
C ASN A 239 -16.67 27.72 -1.83
N VAL A 240 -17.83 27.64 -1.19
CA VAL A 240 -18.70 28.80 -0.96
C VAL A 240 -19.17 28.75 0.50
N VAL A 241 -19.04 29.85 1.22
CA VAL A 241 -19.44 29.99 2.63
C VAL A 241 -18.85 28.85 3.51
N GLY A 242 -17.59 28.53 3.24
CA GLY A 242 -16.85 27.47 3.96
C GLY A 242 -17.34 26.05 3.74
N GLY A 243 -18.19 25.81 2.75
CA GLY A 243 -18.64 24.50 2.31
C GLY A 243 -18.44 24.29 0.80
N SER A 244 -18.66 23.08 0.31
CA SER A 244 -18.55 22.72 -1.11
C SER A 244 -19.90 22.98 -1.81
N LEU A 245 -19.93 23.89 -2.77
CA LEU A 245 -21.04 24.05 -3.73
C LEU A 245 -20.73 23.24 -4.98
N GLU A 246 -21.63 22.35 -5.35
CA GLU A 246 -21.48 21.45 -6.49
C GLU A 246 -22.73 21.49 -7.37
N GLY A 247 -22.52 21.67 -8.65
CA GLY A 247 -23.60 21.64 -9.65
C GLY A 247 -23.26 20.70 -10.78
N THR A 248 -24.22 19.91 -11.24
CA THR A 248 -24.05 19.07 -12.44
C THR A 248 -25.09 19.42 -13.47
N LEU A 249 -24.71 19.39 -14.74
CA LEU A 249 -25.61 19.58 -15.89
C LEU A 249 -25.34 18.43 -16.85
N THR A 250 -26.37 17.62 -17.11
CA THR A 250 -26.28 16.47 -18.01
C THR A 250 -27.34 16.57 -19.09
N SER A 251 -27.01 16.20 -20.31
CA SER A 251 -27.94 16.08 -21.42
C SER A 251 -27.67 14.84 -22.26
N MET A 252 -28.70 14.19 -22.75
CA MET A 252 -28.65 13.05 -23.66
C MET A 252 -29.71 13.21 -24.71
N GLY A 253 -29.38 13.00 -25.99
CA GLY A 253 -30.35 13.02 -27.08
C GLY A 253 -29.78 13.50 -28.41
N PRO A 254 -30.63 13.82 -29.41
CA PRO A 254 -30.19 14.45 -30.62
C PRO A 254 -29.46 15.76 -30.37
N LEU A 255 -28.43 16.06 -31.15
CA LEU A 255 -27.70 17.31 -31.06
C LEU A 255 -28.65 18.50 -31.31
N GLY A 256 -28.83 19.32 -30.26
CA GLY A 256 -29.72 20.48 -30.32
C GLY A 256 -31.10 20.35 -29.67
N ASP A 257 -31.57 19.13 -29.38
CA ASP A 257 -32.93 18.87 -28.85
C ASP A 257 -32.92 18.19 -27.46
N GLY A 258 -31.74 18.02 -26.87
CA GLY A 258 -31.57 17.28 -25.62
C GLY A 258 -32.19 18.01 -24.41
N ARG A 259 -33.04 17.30 -23.66
CA ARG A 259 -33.47 17.77 -22.35
C ARG A 259 -32.30 17.73 -21.37
N SER A 260 -31.91 18.89 -20.84
CA SER A 260 -30.88 18.97 -19.81
C SER A 260 -31.49 18.77 -18.43
N ARG A 261 -30.77 18.06 -17.59
CA ARG A 261 -31.07 17.86 -16.15
C ARG A 261 -29.94 18.45 -15.31
N GLY A 262 -30.29 19.36 -14.42
CA GLY A 262 -29.34 19.96 -13.50
C GLY A 262 -29.58 19.49 -12.06
N THR A 263 -28.49 19.37 -11.32
CA THR A 263 -28.48 19.21 -9.87
C THR A 263 -27.63 20.30 -9.25
N LEU A 264 -27.97 20.72 -8.05
CA LEU A 264 -27.21 21.70 -7.27
C LEU A 264 -27.25 21.33 -5.80
N SER A 265 -26.09 21.23 -5.16
CA SER A 265 -26.00 20.96 -3.72
C SER A 265 -24.87 21.75 -3.08
N TRP A 266 -25.10 22.16 -1.84
CA TRP A 266 -24.10 22.71 -0.96
C TRP A 266 -23.86 21.75 0.20
N THR A 267 -22.59 21.46 0.54
CA THR A 267 -22.21 20.55 1.61
C THR A 267 -21.23 21.23 2.57
N GLY A 268 -21.64 21.41 3.79
CA GLY A 268 -20.78 21.85 4.90
C GLY A 268 -20.30 20.65 5.72
N VAL A 269 -19.02 20.65 6.11
CA VAL A 269 -18.39 19.58 6.89
C VAL A 269 -17.66 20.18 8.09
N TRP A 270 -17.89 19.65 9.30
CA TRP A 270 -17.31 20.06 10.58
C TRP A 270 -16.81 18.82 11.34
N ASN A 271 -15.59 18.37 11.04
CA ASN A 271 -15.05 17.12 11.61
C ASN A 271 -14.95 17.14 13.14
N ASP A 272 -14.68 18.31 13.72
CA ASP A 272 -14.52 18.49 15.17
C ASP A 272 -15.86 18.60 15.93
N ALA A 273 -16.98 18.75 15.22
CA ALA A 273 -18.29 18.86 15.85
C ALA A 273 -18.83 17.48 16.25
N SER A 274 -19.38 17.38 17.46
CA SER A 274 -19.93 16.13 17.97
C SER A 274 -21.35 15.84 17.49
N ILE A 275 -22.15 16.90 17.27
CA ILE A 275 -23.58 16.77 16.94
C ILE A 275 -23.81 16.81 15.44
N VAL A 276 -23.39 17.87 14.75
CA VAL A 276 -23.57 18.03 13.31
C VAL A 276 -22.20 18.06 12.64
N ARG A 277 -21.82 16.96 12.01
CA ARG A 277 -20.59 16.89 11.22
C ARG A 277 -20.80 17.18 9.75
N GLN A 278 -22.01 16.95 9.26
CA GLN A 278 -22.37 17.18 7.87
C GLN A 278 -23.73 17.85 7.76
N LEU A 279 -23.81 18.84 6.90
CA LEU A 279 -25.05 19.43 6.45
C LEU A 279 -25.03 19.54 4.93
N ARG A 280 -26.03 19.01 4.27
CA ARG A 280 -26.20 19.11 2.82
C ARG A 280 -27.53 19.79 2.50
N VAL A 281 -27.49 20.76 1.61
CA VAL A 281 -28.66 21.51 1.17
C VAL A 281 -28.75 21.48 -0.36
N GLY A 282 -29.94 21.28 -0.90
CA GLY A 282 -30.16 21.11 -2.33
C GLY A 282 -30.39 19.67 -2.72
N ASP A 283 -29.77 19.22 -3.81
CA ASP A 283 -29.84 17.81 -4.23
C ASP A 283 -29.00 16.94 -3.28
N ALA A 284 -29.64 16.10 -2.51
CA ALA A 284 -29.08 15.28 -1.47
C ALA A 284 -29.54 13.83 -1.59
N PHE A 285 -29.00 12.94 -0.78
CA PHE A 285 -29.46 11.56 -0.65
C PHE A 285 -30.00 11.34 0.76
N ALA A 286 -31.13 10.62 0.84
CA ALA A 286 -31.61 10.10 2.11
C ALA A 286 -30.57 9.12 2.69
N SER A 287 -30.26 9.21 3.97
CA SER A 287 -29.56 8.16 4.68
C SER A 287 -30.53 6.97 4.85
N GLY A 288 -30.03 5.77 4.94
CA GLY A 288 -30.89 4.60 5.05
C GLY A 288 -30.31 3.39 4.32
N PRO A 289 -30.94 2.20 4.41
CA PRO A 289 -30.53 1.00 3.68
C PRO A 289 -30.54 1.20 2.17
N ASN A 290 -31.47 2.01 1.66
CA ASN A 290 -31.62 2.32 0.25
C ASN A 290 -31.46 3.84 0.03
N PRO A 291 -30.23 4.38 -0.13
CA PRO A 291 -30.03 5.80 -0.38
C PRO A 291 -30.83 6.29 -1.59
N ARG A 292 -31.59 7.36 -1.44
CA ARG A 292 -32.45 7.92 -2.51
C ARG A 292 -32.17 9.39 -2.71
N PRO A 293 -32.21 9.84 -3.95
CA PRO A 293 -32.06 11.26 -4.26
C PRO A 293 -33.32 12.03 -3.80
N LEU A 294 -33.10 13.16 -3.13
CA LEU A 294 -34.12 14.11 -2.74
C LEU A 294 -33.60 15.55 -2.96
N ARG A 295 -34.49 16.50 -3.05
CA ARG A 295 -34.12 17.93 -3.06
C ARG A 295 -34.59 18.57 -1.77
N GLY A 296 -33.65 18.86 -0.89
CA GLY A 296 -33.98 19.35 0.46
C GLY A 296 -32.76 19.50 1.34
N ILE A 297 -32.85 18.98 2.56
CA ILE A 297 -31.80 19.08 3.57
C ILE A 297 -31.46 17.68 4.09
N ALA A 298 -30.19 17.39 4.27
CA ALA A 298 -29.68 16.20 4.97
C ALA A 298 -28.65 16.61 6.02
N ILE A 299 -28.78 16.06 7.22
CA ILE A 299 -27.94 16.36 8.39
C ILE A 299 -27.48 15.04 9.00
N GLY A 300 -26.24 14.99 9.48
CA GLY A 300 -25.72 13.82 10.20
C GLY A 300 -24.44 14.10 10.97
N ASN A 301 -24.09 13.17 11.84
CA ASN A 301 -22.84 13.20 12.59
C ASN A 301 -21.84 12.12 12.12
N ALA A 302 -22.17 11.33 11.10
CA ALA A 302 -21.21 10.42 10.48
C ALA A 302 -20.03 11.20 9.89
N PRO A 303 -18.80 10.68 9.91
CA PRO A 303 -17.67 11.31 9.24
C PRO A 303 -17.93 11.42 7.73
N TYR A 304 -17.50 12.53 7.13
CA TYR A 304 -17.68 12.76 5.67
C TYR A 304 -16.99 11.68 4.84
N LEU A 305 -15.76 11.37 5.21
CA LEU A 305 -15.04 10.22 4.72
C LEU A 305 -14.88 9.24 5.89
N ARG A 306 -15.22 7.99 5.69
CA ARG A 306 -14.85 6.97 6.66
C ARG A 306 -13.35 6.80 6.58
N LEU A 307 -12.69 7.02 7.71
CA LEU A 307 -11.26 6.79 7.85
C LEU A 307 -10.92 5.39 7.35
N THR A 308 -9.78 5.25 6.69
CA THR A 308 -9.25 3.94 6.30
C THR A 308 -9.09 3.03 7.50
N ASP A 309 -8.78 3.60 8.67
CA ASP A 309 -8.58 2.85 9.89
C ASP A 309 -9.88 2.65 10.67
N PHE A 310 -10.25 1.39 10.87
CA PHE A 310 -11.39 1.00 11.70
C PHE A 310 -11.04 1.01 13.20
N GLY A 311 -9.79 0.69 13.53
CA GLY A 311 -9.30 0.55 14.88
C GLY A 311 -8.16 -0.46 14.97
N SER A 312 -8.02 -1.16 16.08
CA SER A 312 -7.07 -2.25 16.24
C SER A 312 -7.78 -3.57 16.57
N THR A 313 -7.22 -4.67 16.08
CA THR A 313 -7.61 -6.02 16.47
C THR A 313 -6.47 -6.72 17.19
N GLN A 314 -6.79 -7.63 18.11
CA GLN A 314 -5.78 -8.38 18.82
C GLN A 314 -5.64 -9.78 18.19
N PHE A 315 -4.42 -10.09 17.75
CA PHE A 315 -4.05 -11.43 17.33
C PHE A 315 -3.34 -12.13 18.49
N VAL A 316 -3.93 -13.18 19.00
CA VAL A 316 -3.33 -14.02 20.04
C VAL A 316 -2.93 -15.36 19.46
N GLY A 317 -1.83 -15.90 19.93
CA GLY A 317 -1.34 -17.20 19.51
C GLY A 317 -0.34 -17.77 20.50
N GLN A 318 0.17 -18.95 20.15
CA GLN A 318 1.17 -19.64 20.97
C GLN A 318 2.25 -20.22 20.07
N VAL A 319 3.50 -19.91 20.40
CA VAL A 319 4.71 -20.49 19.83
C VAL A 319 5.68 -20.87 21.00
N GLN A 320 6.91 -21.21 20.71
CA GLN A 320 7.84 -21.53 21.78
C GLN A 320 8.16 -20.31 22.66
N PRO A 321 8.40 -20.48 23.95
CA PRO A 321 8.79 -19.41 24.84
C PRO A 321 10.08 -18.71 24.40
N GLY A 322 10.13 -17.39 24.59
CA GLY A 322 11.29 -16.57 24.22
C GLY A 322 11.40 -16.22 22.73
N TRP A 323 10.42 -16.63 21.91
CA TRP A 323 10.40 -16.21 20.52
C TRP A 323 9.86 -14.79 20.37
N LEU A 324 10.31 -14.09 19.31
CA LEU A 324 9.81 -12.79 18.90
C LEU A 324 8.78 -12.98 17.81
N VAL A 325 7.64 -12.31 17.92
CA VAL A 325 6.55 -12.40 16.94
C VAL A 325 6.32 -11.04 16.33
N GLU A 326 6.32 -10.97 15.02
CA GLU A 326 6.17 -9.75 14.23
C GLU A 326 5.00 -9.89 13.26
N ALA A 327 4.21 -8.82 13.12
CA ALA A 327 3.12 -8.75 12.15
C ALA A 327 3.48 -7.76 11.04
N TYR A 328 3.31 -8.18 9.80
CA TYR A 328 3.60 -7.40 8.62
C TYR A 328 2.34 -7.21 7.77
N ARG A 329 2.18 -6.03 7.18
CA ARG A 329 1.15 -5.74 6.19
C ARG A 329 1.80 -5.14 4.95
N GLY A 330 1.72 -5.88 3.83
CA GLY A 330 2.38 -5.47 2.59
C GLY A 330 3.91 -5.34 2.70
N GLY A 331 4.55 -6.12 3.59
CA GLY A 331 5.99 -6.06 3.87
C GLY A 331 6.41 -4.99 4.89
N GLU A 332 5.48 -4.20 5.41
CA GLU A 332 5.74 -3.22 6.46
C GLU A 332 5.39 -3.79 7.83
N LEU A 333 6.30 -3.63 8.82
CA LEU A 333 6.06 -4.02 10.20
C LEU A 333 4.96 -3.14 10.81
N VAL A 334 3.87 -3.77 11.29
CA VAL A 334 2.71 -3.06 11.88
C VAL A 334 2.48 -3.37 13.35
N ALA A 335 3.06 -4.46 13.86
CA ALA A 335 3.07 -4.78 15.28
C ALA A 335 4.16 -5.80 15.59
N PHE A 336 4.63 -5.85 16.82
CA PHE A 336 5.51 -6.91 17.31
C PHE A 336 5.28 -7.18 18.81
N ASP A 337 5.59 -8.39 19.24
CA ASP A 337 5.51 -8.82 20.62
C ASP A 337 6.55 -9.91 20.89
N SER A 338 6.82 -10.19 22.15
CA SER A 338 7.64 -11.33 22.59
C SER A 338 6.77 -12.34 23.34
N THR A 339 7.03 -13.63 23.15
CA THR A 339 6.28 -14.66 23.86
C THR A 339 6.64 -14.68 25.33
N ASN A 340 5.63 -14.89 26.18
CA ASN A 340 5.82 -15.09 27.60
C ASN A 340 6.38 -16.51 27.91
N THR A 341 6.59 -16.84 29.19
CA THR A 341 7.08 -18.16 29.64
C THR A 341 6.19 -19.32 29.22
N GLY A 342 4.91 -19.09 28.90
CA GLY A 342 3.98 -20.09 28.35
C GLY A 342 3.97 -20.13 26.82
N GLY A 343 4.80 -19.34 26.15
CA GLY A 343 4.84 -19.24 24.68
C GLY A 343 3.68 -18.45 24.08
N GLN A 344 2.89 -17.73 24.87
CA GLN A 344 1.76 -16.94 24.39
C GLN A 344 2.20 -15.56 23.96
N PHE A 345 1.61 -15.04 22.88
CA PHE A 345 1.79 -13.67 22.40
C PHE A 345 0.45 -12.99 22.11
N GLY A 346 0.44 -11.66 22.10
CA GLY A 346 -0.73 -10.84 21.79
C GLY A 346 -0.37 -9.58 21.02
N LEU A 347 -0.49 -9.63 19.69
CA LEU A 347 -0.23 -8.52 18.80
C LEU A 347 -1.46 -7.62 18.67
N GLN A 348 -1.31 -6.33 18.87
CA GLN A 348 -2.31 -5.32 18.52
C GLN A 348 -2.02 -4.79 17.12
N VAL A 349 -2.82 -5.19 16.14
CA VAL A 349 -2.64 -4.81 14.75
C VAL A 349 -3.69 -3.79 14.34
N PRO A 350 -3.29 -2.62 13.81
CA PRO A 350 -4.24 -1.68 13.24
C PRO A 350 -4.93 -2.30 12.02
N VAL A 351 -6.25 -2.16 11.94
CA VAL A 351 -7.07 -2.70 10.85
C VAL A 351 -7.86 -1.60 10.19
N ALA A 352 -7.92 -1.66 8.86
CA ALA A 352 -8.68 -0.74 8.02
C ALA A 352 -10.00 -1.38 7.58
N TYR A 353 -10.91 -0.57 7.05
CA TYR A 353 -12.08 -1.10 6.35
C TYR A 353 -11.63 -1.89 5.10
N GLY A 354 -12.30 -3.00 4.84
CA GLY A 354 -11.95 -3.91 3.76
C GLY A 354 -11.00 -5.04 4.21
N GLU A 355 -10.14 -5.46 3.31
CA GLU A 355 -9.22 -6.58 3.55
C GLU A 355 -7.93 -6.11 4.22
N ASN A 356 -7.56 -6.81 5.28
CA ASN A 356 -6.31 -6.62 6.02
C ASN A 356 -5.53 -7.94 5.99
N PRO A 357 -4.76 -8.22 4.94
CA PRO A 357 -3.82 -9.34 4.96
C PRO A 357 -2.67 -9.00 5.91
N VAL A 358 -2.42 -9.89 6.86
CA VAL A 358 -1.36 -9.74 7.86
C VAL A 358 -0.54 -11.02 7.88
N ASP A 359 0.75 -10.91 7.58
CA ASP A 359 1.71 -11.98 7.69
C ASP A 359 2.32 -11.93 9.10
N ILE A 360 2.04 -12.94 9.92
CA ILE A 360 2.60 -13.03 11.27
C ILE A 360 3.74 -14.03 11.24
N ILE A 361 4.93 -13.57 11.61
CA ILE A 361 6.14 -14.39 11.59
C ILE A 361 6.73 -14.43 13.00
N ALA A 362 6.84 -15.63 13.54
CA ALA A 362 7.54 -15.87 14.80
C ALA A 362 8.99 -16.28 14.52
N TYR A 363 9.95 -15.68 15.22
CA TYR A 363 11.38 -15.89 15.07
C TYR A 363 11.99 -16.48 16.32
N GLY A 364 12.64 -17.61 16.18
CA GLY A 364 13.43 -18.24 17.25
C GLY A 364 14.84 -17.66 17.35
N PRO A 365 15.57 -17.98 18.43
CA PRO A 365 16.88 -17.40 18.74
C PRO A 365 17.98 -17.76 17.72
N TYR A 366 17.83 -18.87 17.01
CA TYR A 366 18.78 -19.32 15.99
C TYR A 366 18.24 -19.15 14.57
N GLY A 367 17.33 -18.18 14.35
CA GLY A 367 16.76 -17.88 13.05
C GLY A 367 15.65 -18.83 12.57
N GLN A 368 15.15 -19.73 13.43
CA GLN A 368 13.97 -20.54 13.13
C GLN A 368 12.78 -19.60 12.87
N THR A 369 11.91 -19.94 11.92
CA THR A 369 10.74 -19.16 11.61
C THR A 369 9.49 -20.02 11.62
N GLN A 370 8.39 -19.46 12.10
CA GLN A 370 7.06 -20.00 11.99
C GLN A 370 6.13 -18.92 11.46
N GLU A 371 5.47 -19.20 10.33
CA GLU A 371 4.63 -18.22 9.63
C GLU A 371 3.16 -18.53 9.80
N PHE A 372 2.34 -17.49 9.99
CA PHE A 372 0.89 -17.55 10.08
C PHE A 372 0.30 -16.47 9.18
N ASP A 373 -0.32 -16.85 8.08
CA ASP A 373 -1.08 -15.94 7.24
C ASP A 373 -2.45 -15.69 7.85
N ARG A 374 -2.78 -14.44 8.12
CA ARG A 374 -4.10 -14.03 8.60
C ARG A 374 -4.69 -12.97 7.67
N VAL A 375 -5.95 -13.12 7.37
CA VAL A 375 -6.70 -12.09 6.66
C VAL A 375 -7.82 -11.66 7.58
N TYR A 376 -7.83 -10.37 7.88
CA TYR A 376 -8.88 -9.78 8.69
C TYR A 376 -9.66 -8.80 7.83
N ARG A 377 -10.98 -9.02 7.70
CA ARG A 377 -11.81 -8.13 6.88
C ARG A 377 -12.80 -7.39 7.78
N ILE A 378 -12.82 -6.06 7.63
CA ILE A 378 -13.79 -5.20 8.28
C ILE A 378 -14.87 -4.82 7.27
N PRO A 379 -16.12 -5.31 7.41
CA PRO A 379 -17.23 -4.88 6.56
C PRO A 379 -17.48 -3.38 6.69
N GLY A 380 -17.73 -2.69 5.58
CA GLY A 380 -18.00 -1.26 5.58
C GLY A 380 -19.29 -0.85 6.32
N ALA A 381 -20.13 -1.81 6.66
CA ALA A 381 -21.33 -1.59 7.48
C ALA A 381 -21.02 -1.44 8.99
N LEU A 382 -19.85 -1.91 9.45
CA LEU A 382 -19.45 -1.78 10.85
C LEU A 382 -19.05 -0.35 11.17
N ILE A 383 -19.33 0.09 12.40
CA ILE A 383 -18.79 1.32 12.98
C ILE A 383 -18.04 0.97 14.27
N PRO A 384 -17.05 1.79 14.70
CA PRO A 384 -16.27 1.52 15.89
C PRO A 384 -17.15 1.27 17.13
N ALA A 385 -16.67 0.46 18.06
CA ALA A 385 -17.39 0.15 19.29
C ALA A 385 -17.78 1.40 20.07
N HIS A 386 -18.98 1.43 20.61
CA HIS A 386 -19.55 2.52 21.41
C HIS A 386 -19.70 3.84 20.66
N HIS A 387 -19.52 3.86 19.33
CA HIS A 387 -19.84 5.03 18.52
C HIS A 387 -21.31 5.02 18.12
N PHE A 388 -21.88 6.23 18.12
CA PHE A 388 -23.25 6.50 17.68
C PHE A 388 -23.23 7.41 16.48
N GLU A 389 -23.86 6.98 15.39
CA GLU A 389 -24.05 7.79 14.19
C GLU A 389 -25.55 7.97 13.94
N TYR A 390 -25.91 9.15 13.49
CA TYR A 390 -27.25 9.42 12.97
C TYR A 390 -27.21 10.16 11.64
N GLY A 391 -28.27 10.00 10.86
CA GLY A 391 -28.54 10.77 9.66
C GLY A 391 -30.04 11.07 9.55
N THR A 392 -30.39 12.28 9.19
CA THR A 392 -31.77 12.65 8.92
C THR A 392 -31.84 13.48 7.66
N SER A 393 -32.89 13.31 6.89
CA SER A 393 -33.14 14.10 5.69
C SER A 393 -34.61 14.37 5.48
N LEU A 394 -34.89 15.50 4.84
CA LEU A 394 -36.23 15.93 4.48
C LEU A 394 -36.18 16.74 3.18
N GLY A 395 -37.05 16.43 2.23
CA GLY A 395 -37.09 17.18 0.97
C GLY A 395 -38.11 16.66 -0.02
N ALA A 396 -38.18 17.32 -1.15
CA ALA A 396 -39.00 16.90 -2.27
C ALA A 396 -38.45 15.64 -2.91
N CYS A 397 -39.32 14.73 -3.29
CA CYS A 397 -38.91 13.55 -4.08
C CYS A 397 -38.48 13.95 -5.50
N THR A 398 -37.43 13.35 -5.97
CA THR A 398 -37.00 13.43 -7.38
C THR A 398 -37.50 12.24 -8.23
N MET A 399 -38.19 11.30 -7.58
CA MET A 399 -38.78 10.11 -8.20
C MET A 399 -40.27 10.29 -8.50
N LEU A 400 -40.80 9.60 -9.51
CA LEU A 400 -42.20 9.58 -9.82
C LEU A 400 -43.04 8.99 -8.67
N GLN A 401 -44.23 9.53 -8.40
CA GLN A 401 -45.23 9.07 -7.42
C GLN A 401 -44.95 9.45 -5.92
N CYS A 402 -44.06 10.38 -5.66
CA CYS A 402 -43.78 10.87 -4.31
C CYS A 402 -43.60 12.38 -4.33
N ARG A 403 -44.33 13.11 -3.47
CA ARG A 403 -44.22 14.57 -3.35
C ARG A 403 -43.02 14.97 -2.46
N ALA A 404 -42.93 14.34 -1.30
CA ALA A 404 -41.86 14.58 -0.35
C ALA A 404 -41.42 13.28 0.33
N THR A 405 -40.21 13.27 0.81
CA THR A 405 -39.66 12.17 1.59
C THR A 405 -38.87 12.70 2.78
N GLY A 406 -38.88 11.96 3.87
CA GLY A 406 -38.05 12.21 5.05
C GLY A 406 -37.58 10.90 5.62
N ASN A 407 -36.43 10.93 6.26
CA ASN A 407 -35.91 9.74 6.96
C ASN A 407 -35.13 10.12 8.22
N VAL A 408 -35.09 9.16 9.12
CA VAL A 408 -34.20 9.14 10.29
C VAL A 408 -33.49 7.79 10.30
N ASP A 409 -32.16 7.82 10.34
CA ASP A 409 -31.27 6.68 10.38
C ASP A 409 -30.39 6.76 11.63
N LEU A 410 -30.36 5.70 12.41
CA LEU A 410 -29.58 5.60 13.65
C LEU A 410 -28.70 4.37 13.57
N ARG A 411 -27.42 4.49 13.94
CA ARG A 411 -26.45 3.40 13.96
C ARG A 411 -25.69 3.40 15.27
N TYR A 412 -25.44 2.22 15.82
CA TYR A 412 -24.68 2.07 17.04
C TYR A 412 -23.74 0.87 16.96
N GLY A 413 -22.46 1.08 17.24
CA GLY A 413 -21.46 0.03 17.38
C GLY A 413 -21.58 -0.66 18.73
N LEU A 414 -22.20 -1.83 18.78
CA LEU A 414 -22.33 -2.63 20.01
C LEU A 414 -20.98 -3.12 20.52
N SER A 415 -20.11 -3.48 19.61
CA SER A 415 -18.75 -3.94 19.88
C SER A 415 -17.87 -3.73 18.65
N THR A 416 -16.59 -4.10 18.71
CA THR A 416 -15.70 -4.13 17.54
C THR A 416 -16.15 -5.11 16.47
N ARG A 417 -17.09 -5.99 16.75
CA ARG A 417 -17.59 -7.03 15.85
C ARG A 417 -19.03 -6.84 15.40
N TRP A 418 -19.83 -5.99 16.07
CA TRP A 418 -21.27 -5.88 15.83
C TRP A 418 -21.73 -4.44 15.77
N THR A 419 -22.51 -4.13 14.75
CA THR A 419 -23.21 -2.86 14.58
C THR A 419 -24.70 -3.11 14.39
N VAL A 420 -25.52 -2.34 15.07
CA VAL A 420 -26.98 -2.30 14.85
C VAL A 420 -27.34 -0.99 14.17
N ARG A 421 -28.39 -1.04 13.35
CA ARG A 421 -28.95 0.10 12.67
C ARG A 421 -30.46 0.03 12.73
N GLY A 422 -31.13 1.16 12.90
CA GLY A 422 -32.57 1.24 12.81
C GLY A 422 -33.01 2.62 12.38
N GLY A 423 -34.18 2.70 11.82
CA GLY A 423 -34.70 3.98 11.35
C GLY A 423 -36.10 3.90 10.77
N LEU A 424 -36.48 5.02 10.23
CA LEU A 424 -37.81 5.24 9.66
C LEU A 424 -37.69 6.01 8.36
N GLU A 425 -38.34 5.55 7.31
CA GLU A 425 -38.53 6.28 6.07
C GLU A 425 -40.00 6.65 5.89
N GLN A 426 -40.27 7.92 5.57
CA GLN A 426 -41.58 8.46 5.34
C GLN A 426 -41.70 8.96 3.91
N PHE A 427 -42.81 8.59 3.21
CA PHE A 427 -43.11 9.03 1.85
C PHE A 427 -44.48 9.68 1.85
N TRP A 428 -44.54 10.95 1.49
CA TRP A 428 -45.79 11.67 1.23
C TRP A 428 -46.10 11.56 -0.26
N ARG A 429 -47.20 10.88 -0.58
CA ARG A 429 -47.61 10.62 -1.97
C ARG A 429 -48.72 11.56 -2.36
N ASP A 430 -48.80 11.88 -3.67
CA ASP A 430 -49.78 12.87 -4.15
C ASP A 430 -51.23 12.35 -4.10
N THR A 431 -51.45 11.12 -4.52
CA THR A 431 -52.78 10.50 -4.68
C THR A 431 -53.02 9.29 -3.79
N LEU A 432 -52.03 8.78 -3.09
CA LEU A 432 -52.08 7.59 -2.26
C LEU A 432 -51.82 7.94 -0.80
N ALA A 433 -52.23 7.08 0.12
CA ALA A 433 -51.92 7.24 1.53
C ALA A 433 -50.40 7.37 1.77
N THR A 434 -50.03 8.13 2.76
CA THR A 434 -48.63 8.27 3.23
C THR A 434 -48.09 6.91 3.58
N LEU A 435 -46.89 6.60 3.09
CA LEU A 435 -46.19 5.32 3.37
C LEU A 435 -45.11 5.55 4.42
N THR A 436 -45.19 4.79 5.51
CA THR A 436 -44.19 4.80 6.58
C THR A 436 -43.50 3.45 6.60
N GLN A 437 -42.15 3.45 6.52
CA GLN A 437 -41.37 2.21 6.47
C GLN A 437 -40.32 2.20 7.57
N PRO A 438 -40.59 1.50 8.67
CA PRO A 438 -39.55 1.22 9.67
C PRO A 438 -38.56 0.20 9.09
N TYR A 439 -37.30 0.33 9.48
CA TYR A 439 -36.28 -0.65 9.13
C TYR A 439 -35.35 -0.90 10.33
N ALA A 440 -34.78 -2.09 10.32
CA ALA A 440 -33.72 -2.48 11.24
C ALA A 440 -32.69 -3.36 10.54
N SER A 441 -31.45 -3.24 10.94
CA SER A 441 -30.40 -4.17 10.48
C SER A 441 -29.41 -4.48 11.60
N ILE A 442 -28.80 -5.63 11.46
CA ILE A 442 -27.66 -6.04 12.26
C ILE A 442 -26.57 -6.54 11.33
N SER A 443 -25.36 -6.03 11.50
CA SER A 443 -24.19 -6.42 10.72
C SER A 443 -23.06 -6.80 11.66
N GLY A 444 -22.35 -7.89 11.36
CA GLY A 444 -21.30 -8.32 12.26
C GLY A 444 -20.42 -9.44 11.76
N LEU A 445 -19.39 -9.72 12.56
CA LEU A 445 -18.45 -10.82 12.40
C LEU A 445 -18.81 -11.92 13.42
N LEU A 446 -19.30 -13.08 12.93
CA LEU A 446 -19.51 -14.26 13.75
C LEU A 446 -18.16 -14.85 14.20
N THR A 447 -17.24 -14.94 13.25
CA THR A 447 -15.83 -15.29 13.45
C THR A 447 -14.99 -14.42 12.52
N ASP A 448 -13.68 -14.53 12.55
CA ASP A 448 -12.80 -13.81 11.64
C ASP A 448 -13.00 -14.22 10.17
N ALA A 449 -13.57 -15.41 9.93
CA ALA A 449 -13.89 -15.95 8.61
C ALA A 449 -15.33 -15.71 8.16
N TRP A 450 -16.27 -15.46 9.07
CA TRP A 450 -17.69 -15.34 8.76
C TRP A 450 -18.21 -13.95 9.09
N SER A 451 -18.78 -13.26 8.11
CA SER A 451 -19.56 -12.05 8.31
C SER A 451 -21.02 -12.24 7.92
N VAL A 452 -21.91 -11.58 8.61
CA VAL A 452 -23.35 -11.62 8.39
C VAL A 452 -23.91 -10.19 8.42
N GLU A 453 -24.86 -9.94 7.52
CA GLU A 453 -25.66 -8.73 7.49
C GLU A 453 -27.12 -9.11 7.27
N LEU A 454 -28.00 -8.69 8.16
CA LEU A 454 -29.44 -8.90 8.09
C LEU A 454 -30.12 -7.53 8.09
N ILE A 455 -31.01 -7.30 7.14
CA ILE A 455 -31.76 -6.06 6.98
C ILE A 455 -33.25 -6.40 6.82
N GLY A 456 -34.09 -5.82 7.60
CA GLY A 456 -35.54 -5.85 7.41
C GLY A 456 -36.09 -4.45 7.19
N ILE A 457 -36.88 -4.27 6.11
CA ILE A 457 -37.56 -3.03 5.77
C ILE A 457 -39.06 -3.34 5.77
N GLY A 458 -39.80 -2.68 6.67
CA GLY A 458 -41.23 -2.88 6.82
C GLY A 458 -41.98 -2.67 5.51
N HIS A 459 -42.87 -3.60 5.17
CA HIS A 459 -43.69 -3.61 3.94
C HIS A 459 -42.88 -3.54 2.63
N ALA A 460 -41.59 -3.95 2.64
CA ALA A 460 -40.76 -3.91 1.44
C ALA A 460 -39.91 -5.17 1.24
N SER A 461 -38.92 -5.41 2.07
CA SER A 461 -38.01 -6.53 1.90
C SER A 461 -37.39 -7.01 3.22
N ALA A 462 -36.88 -8.25 3.18
CA ALA A 462 -35.95 -8.78 4.14
C ALA A 462 -34.74 -9.35 3.40
N ASP A 463 -33.56 -8.88 3.77
CA ASP A 463 -32.30 -9.21 3.12
C ASP A 463 -31.36 -9.90 4.10
N ALA A 464 -30.68 -10.94 3.64
CA ALA A 464 -29.65 -11.64 4.39
C ALA A 464 -28.43 -11.85 3.50
N THR A 465 -27.28 -11.34 3.95
CA THR A 465 -25.99 -11.55 3.30
C THR A 465 -25.07 -12.30 4.24
N VAL A 466 -24.49 -13.37 3.77
CA VAL A 466 -23.48 -14.15 4.49
C VAL A 466 -22.24 -14.28 3.64
N ARG A 467 -21.08 -13.97 4.24
CA ARG A 467 -19.78 -14.13 3.58
C ARG A 467 -18.90 -15.05 4.41
N PHE A 468 -18.23 -15.96 3.72
CA PHE A 468 -17.25 -16.86 4.29
C PHE A 468 -15.91 -16.70 3.59
N GLU A 469 -14.91 -16.27 4.32
CA GLU A 469 -13.59 -15.91 3.80
C GLU A 469 -12.49 -16.33 4.79
N PRO A 470 -12.20 -17.65 4.92
CA PRO A 470 -11.23 -18.16 5.87
C PRO A 470 -9.78 -17.83 5.48
N SER A 471 -9.53 -17.49 4.21
CA SER A 471 -8.22 -17.16 3.67
C SER A 471 -8.34 -16.36 2.38
N LEU A 472 -7.25 -15.74 1.92
CA LEU A 472 -7.15 -15.07 0.61
C LEU A 472 -7.46 -16.00 -0.59
N GLY A 473 -7.44 -17.31 -0.35
CA GLY A 473 -7.68 -18.32 -1.38
C GLY A 473 -9.11 -18.80 -1.51
N LEU A 474 -9.99 -18.49 -0.58
CA LEU A 474 -11.38 -18.94 -0.60
C LEU A 474 -12.33 -17.83 -0.16
N GLN A 475 -13.20 -17.42 -1.07
CA GLN A 475 -14.25 -16.43 -0.82
C GLN A 475 -15.57 -16.99 -1.29
N LEU A 476 -16.56 -16.99 -0.41
CA LEU A 476 -17.94 -17.39 -0.69
C LEU A 476 -18.87 -16.30 -0.17
N THR A 477 -19.72 -15.77 -1.03
CA THR A 477 -20.77 -14.82 -0.64
C THR A 477 -22.11 -15.37 -1.07
N THR A 478 -23.09 -15.32 -0.19
CA THR A 478 -24.48 -15.62 -0.51
C THR A 478 -25.39 -14.52 -0.01
N GLU A 479 -26.33 -14.15 -0.87
CA GLU A 479 -27.31 -13.10 -0.63
C GLU A 479 -28.71 -13.66 -0.87
N TYR A 480 -29.61 -13.37 0.02
CA TYR A 480 -31.01 -13.72 -0.13
C TYR A 480 -31.87 -12.51 0.19
N THR A 481 -32.73 -12.12 -0.75
CA THR A 481 -33.72 -11.07 -0.58
C THR A 481 -35.12 -11.64 -0.78
N ARG A 482 -35.99 -11.42 0.19
CA ARG A 482 -37.42 -11.66 0.06
C ARG A 482 -38.13 -10.31 -0.07
N TYR A 483 -38.95 -10.16 -1.10
CA TYR A 483 -39.77 -8.98 -1.34
C TYR A 483 -41.19 -9.21 -0.84
N ALA A 484 -41.80 -8.17 -0.31
CA ALA A 484 -43.21 -8.19 0.01
C ALA A 484 -44.03 -8.21 -1.29
N THR A 485 -45.13 -8.97 -1.33
CA THR A 485 -45.97 -9.21 -2.53
C THR A 485 -47.07 -8.18 -2.68
N ASP A 486 -47.46 -7.55 -1.61
CA ASP A 486 -48.54 -6.57 -1.47
C ASP A 486 -48.01 -5.12 -1.45
N VAL A 487 -46.87 -4.90 -2.06
CA VAL A 487 -46.20 -3.60 -2.02
C VAL A 487 -46.99 -2.55 -2.73
N GLU A 488 -47.59 -1.66 -1.99
CA GLU A 488 -48.12 -0.40 -2.50
C GLU A 488 -47.02 0.55 -3.08
N ALA A 489 -45.77 0.13 -2.99
CA ALA A 489 -44.64 0.98 -3.35
C ALA A 489 -43.68 0.34 -4.34
N PRO A 490 -43.89 0.52 -5.65
CA PRO A 490 -42.90 0.23 -6.68
C PRO A 490 -41.58 1.02 -6.49
N ILE A 491 -41.53 1.90 -5.49
CA ILE A 491 -40.37 2.69 -5.14
C ILE A 491 -39.24 1.82 -4.53
N LEU A 492 -39.56 0.65 -3.94
CA LEU A 492 -38.65 -0.10 -3.08
C LEU A 492 -38.27 -1.48 -3.56
N SER A 493 -39.03 -2.05 -4.47
CA SER A 493 -38.72 -3.35 -5.04
C SER A 493 -38.88 -3.33 -6.55
N PRO A 494 -38.10 -4.14 -7.29
CA PRO A 494 -38.35 -4.35 -8.72
C PRO A 494 -39.76 -4.89 -8.92
N ALA A 495 -40.47 -4.34 -9.85
CA ALA A 495 -41.86 -4.70 -10.11
C ALA A 495 -42.01 -6.21 -10.36
N GLY A 496 -42.91 -6.85 -9.63
CA GLY A 496 -43.19 -8.28 -9.75
C GLY A 496 -42.16 -9.25 -9.18
N TRP A 497 -41.10 -8.80 -8.54
CA TRP A 497 -40.13 -9.70 -7.86
C TRP A 497 -40.69 -10.16 -6.51
N THR A 498 -40.54 -11.47 -6.22
CA THR A 498 -40.94 -12.06 -4.94
C THR A 498 -39.75 -12.51 -4.10
N SER A 499 -38.70 -13.01 -4.75
CA SER A 499 -37.42 -13.27 -4.07
C SER A 499 -36.24 -13.30 -5.03
N ARG A 500 -35.07 -12.98 -4.50
CA ARG A 500 -33.78 -13.12 -5.17
C ARG A 500 -32.82 -13.87 -4.29
N TRP A 501 -32.16 -14.85 -4.85
CA TRP A 501 -30.99 -15.49 -4.26
C TRP A 501 -29.80 -15.32 -5.19
N ALA A 502 -28.63 -14.98 -4.65
CA ALA A 502 -27.39 -14.89 -5.40
C ALA A 502 -26.27 -15.53 -4.57
N ALA A 503 -25.33 -16.20 -5.24
CA ALA A 503 -24.13 -16.72 -4.63
C ALA A 503 -22.92 -16.52 -5.54
N THR A 504 -21.78 -16.16 -4.97
CA THR A 504 -20.50 -16.06 -5.66
C THR A 504 -19.46 -16.85 -4.89
N ALA A 505 -18.58 -17.53 -5.62
CA ALA A 505 -17.48 -18.29 -5.04
C ALA A 505 -16.20 -18.00 -5.82
N LEU A 506 -15.08 -17.82 -5.12
CA LEU A 506 -13.75 -17.70 -5.70
C LEU A 506 -12.81 -18.61 -4.91
N VAL A 507 -12.16 -19.52 -5.63
CA VAL A 507 -11.20 -20.47 -5.04
C VAL A 507 -9.85 -20.31 -5.71
N ARG A 508 -8.82 -19.98 -4.91
CA ARG A 508 -7.43 -19.86 -5.34
C ARG A 508 -6.58 -20.81 -4.51
N PRO A 509 -6.23 -22.01 -4.99
CA PRO A 509 -5.43 -22.96 -4.21
C PRO A 509 -4.11 -22.37 -3.74
N LEU A 510 -3.73 -22.68 -2.50
CA LEU A 510 -2.45 -22.29 -1.92
C LEU A 510 -1.30 -22.83 -2.81
N GLY A 511 -0.30 -22.00 -3.08
CA GLY A 511 0.82 -22.33 -3.98
C GLY A 511 0.54 -22.10 -5.47
N LEU A 512 -0.72 -22.07 -5.92
CA LEU A 512 -1.10 -21.83 -7.31
C LEU A 512 -1.85 -20.50 -7.52
N ARG A 513 -1.92 -19.65 -6.53
CA ARG A 513 -2.74 -18.42 -6.50
C ARG A 513 -2.56 -17.52 -7.73
N ARG A 514 -1.36 -17.47 -8.30
CA ARG A 514 -1.06 -16.66 -9.49
C ARG A 514 -1.37 -17.35 -10.81
N LEU A 515 -1.43 -18.68 -10.80
CA LEU A 515 -1.53 -19.50 -12.00
C LEU A 515 -2.92 -20.09 -12.22
N PHE A 516 -3.70 -20.27 -11.16
CA PHE A 516 -4.98 -20.96 -11.23
C PHE A 516 -5.99 -20.39 -10.23
N TYR A 517 -7.24 -20.20 -10.70
CA TYR A 517 -8.39 -19.96 -9.82
C TYR A 517 -9.67 -20.50 -10.45
N ILE A 518 -10.64 -20.84 -9.60
CA ILE A 518 -12.01 -21.19 -9.99
C ILE A 518 -12.93 -20.08 -9.52
N ASP A 519 -13.80 -19.60 -10.40
CA ASP A 519 -14.86 -18.67 -10.07
C ASP A 519 -16.22 -19.29 -10.36
N GLY A 520 -17.17 -19.07 -9.46
CA GLY A 520 -18.53 -19.52 -9.58
C GLY A 520 -19.52 -18.41 -9.21
N GLN A 521 -20.59 -18.30 -9.94
CA GLN A 521 -21.72 -17.43 -9.61
C GLN A 521 -23.04 -18.13 -9.93
N ALA A 522 -24.01 -17.99 -9.05
CA ALA A 522 -25.36 -18.48 -9.27
C ALA A 522 -26.36 -17.42 -8.81
N GLN A 523 -27.46 -17.30 -9.54
CA GLN A 523 -28.52 -16.38 -9.19
C GLN A 523 -29.87 -17.04 -9.51
N ARG A 524 -30.84 -16.83 -8.64
CA ARG A 524 -32.21 -17.21 -8.84
C ARG A 524 -33.13 -16.05 -8.50
N VAL A 525 -33.90 -15.60 -9.45
CA VAL A 525 -34.92 -14.57 -9.29
C VAL A 525 -36.29 -15.23 -9.48
N ARG A 526 -37.15 -15.05 -8.50
CA ARG A 526 -38.58 -15.42 -8.60
C ARG A 526 -39.37 -14.14 -8.78
N THR A 527 -40.29 -14.21 -9.73
CA THR A 527 -41.25 -13.16 -9.96
C THR A 527 -42.67 -13.74 -9.83
N THR A 528 -43.69 -12.89 -9.88
CA THR A 528 -45.09 -13.31 -9.91
C THR A 528 -45.41 -14.15 -11.17
N THR A 529 -44.63 -13.99 -12.24
CA THR A 529 -44.88 -14.65 -13.54
C THR A 529 -43.96 -15.84 -13.81
N GLY A 530 -42.91 -16.02 -13.03
CA GLY A 530 -41.99 -17.13 -13.27
C GLY A 530 -40.72 -17.12 -12.38
N THR A 531 -39.78 -17.92 -12.80
CA THR A 531 -38.46 -18.04 -12.10
C THR A 531 -37.36 -18.10 -13.14
N THR A 532 -36.38 -17.20 -13.02
CA THR A 532 -35.14 -17.25 -13.78
C THR A 532 -34.01 -17.72 -12.89
N THR A 533 -33.29 -18.74 -13.34
CA THR A 533 -32.10 -19.26 -12.65
C THR A 533 -30.93 -19.20 -13.61
N SER A 534 -29.84 -18.59 -13.20
CA SER A 534 -28.58 -18.60 -13.95
C SER A 534 -27.46 -19.09 -13.05
N ALA A 535 -26.55 -19.86 -13.61
CA ALA A 535 -25.32 -20.29 -12.93
C ALA A 535 -24.18 -20.28 -13.94
N ARG A 536 -23.00 -19.84 -13.49
CA ARG A 536 -21.75 -19.84 -14.25
C ARG A 536 -20.65 -20.42 -13.36
N LEU A 537 -19.84 -21.29 -13.95
CA LEU A 537 -18.64 -21.83 -13.33
C LEU A 537 -17.47 -21.65 -14.33
N GLY A 538 -16.41 -21.03 -13.91
CA GLY A 538 -15.20 -20.79 -14.69
C GLY A 538 -13.96 -21.32 -13.97
N ALA A 539 -12.95 -21.69 -14.75
CA ALA A 539 -11.64 -22.08 -14.24
C ALA A 539 -10.58 -21.30 -15.04
N SER A 540 -9.83 -20.44 -14.40
CA SER A 540 -8.77 -19.66 -15.05
C SER A 540 -7.43 -20.29 -14.81
N VAL A 541 -6.66 -20.49 -15.90
CA VAL A 541 -5.30 -20.99 -15.88
C VAL A 541 -4.41 -19.98 -16.58
N GLN A 542 -3.30 -19.63 -15.93
CA GLN A 542 -2.28 -18.76 -16.52
C GLN A 542 -0.97 -19.53 -16.66
N HIS A 543 -0.41 -19.51 -17.87
CA HIS A 543 0.91 -20.02 -18.16
C HIS A 543 1.73 -18.95 -18.90
N GLY A 544 2.76 -18.43 -18.24
CA GLY A 544 3.52 -17.29 -18.77
C GLY A 544 2.62 -16.08 -19.06
N ALA A 545 2.66 -15.60 -20.29
CA ALA A 545 1.84 -14.49 -20.76
C ALA A 545 0.41 -14.88 -21.19
N PHE A 546 0.09 -16.18 -21.24
CA PHE A 546 -1.19 -16.67 -21.72
C PHE A 546 -2.11 -17.05 -20.56
N ARG A 547 -3.33 -16.53 -20.57
CA ARG A 547 -4.39 -16.87 -19.62
C ARG A 547 -5.60 -17.36 -20.37
N VAL A 548 -6.12 -18.51 -19.96
CA VAL A 548 -7.34 -19.10 -20.50
C VAL A 548 -8.33 -19.35 -19.39
N THR A 549 -9.58 -19.02 -19.65
CA THR A 549 -10.69 -19.24 -18.71
C THR A 549 -11.83 -19.93 -19.45
N PRO A 550 -11.83 -21.28 -19.50
CA PRO A 550 -13.03 -22.01 -19.88
C PRO A 550 -14.12 -21.82 -18.83
N TYR A 551 -15.36 -21.72 -19.27
CA TYR A 551 -16.51 -21.61 -18.38
C TYR A 551 -17.73 -22.32 -18.96
N THR A 552 -18.63 -22.70 -18.06
CA THR A 552 -19.98 -23.13 -18.39
C THR A 552 -21.00 -22.18 -17.77
N ARG A 553 -22.07 -21.90 -18.48
CA ARG A 553 -23.19 -21.09 -18.00
C ARG A 553 -24.49 -21.81 -18.31
N ILE A 554 -25.37 -21.86 -17.34
CA ILE A 554 -26.71 -22.43 -17.50
C ILE A 554 -27.70 -21.33 -17.18
N GLN A 555 -28.67 -21.15 -18.07
CA GLN A 555 -29.81 -20.26 -17.85
C GLN A 555 -31.10 -21.10 -17.98
N ARG A 556 -31.95 -20.97 -16.96
CA ARG A 556 -33.26 -21.63 -16.95
C ARG A 556 -34.33 -20.59 -16.65
N ASP A 557 -35.24 -20.45 -17.59
CA ASP A 557 -36.43 -19.62 -17.47
C ASP A 557 -37.64 -20.52 -17.37
N ALA A 558 -38.36 -20.46 -16.26
CA ALA A 558 -39.56 -21.25 -16.00
C ALA A 558 -40.71 -20.28 -15.72
N GLN A 559 -41.77 -20.37 -16.53
CA GLN A 559 -42.98 -19.57 -16.36
C GLN A 559 -43.97 -20.32 -15.42
N THR A 560 -44.75 -19.53 -14.68
CA THR A 560 -45.78 -20.07 -13.77
C THR A 560 -46.84 -20.92 -14.52
N ALA A 561 -47.05 -20.62 -15.79
CA ALA A 561 -47.97 -21.39 -16.68
C ALA A 561 -47.42 -22.75 -17.15
N GLY A 562 -46.30 -23.24 -16.60
CA GLY A 562 -45.79 -24.62 -16.80
C GLY A 562 -44.76 -24.78 -17.91
N SER A 563 -44.38 -23.73 -18.67
CA SER A 563 -43.28 -23.82 -19.64
C SER A 563 -41.94 -23.60 -18.96
N SER A 564 -40.95 -24.39 -19.32
CA SER A 564 -39.59 -24.14 -18.88
C SER A 564 -38.56 -24.33 -20.00
N VAL A 565 -37.67 -23.37 -20.17
CA VAL A 565 -36.59 -23.46 -21.12
C VAL A 565 -35.26 -23.43 -20.38
N THR A 566 -34.42 -24.42 -20.65
CA THR A 566 -33.07 -24.53 -20.06
C THR A 566 -32.03 -24.43 -21.20
N GLN A 567 -31.14 -23.50 -21.11
CA GLN A 567 -30.10 -23.25 -22.11
C GLN A 567 -28.71 -23.37 -21.45
N PRO A 568 -27.98 -24.45 -21.73
CA PRO A 568 -26.57 -24.53 -21.35
C PRO A 568 -25.70 -23.84 -22.41
N PHE A 569 -24.69 -23.13 -21.92
CA PHE A 569 -23.67 -22.44 -22.71
C PHE A 569 -22.30 -22.93 -22.26
N PHE A 570 -21.40 -23.11 -23.20
CA PHE A 570 -20.00 -23.42 -22.96
C PHE A 570 -19.18 -22.35 -23.62
N GLY A 571 -18.27 -21.76 -22.88
CA GLY A 571 -17.43 -20.68 -23.38
C GLY A 571 -15.97 -20.82 -22.95
N VAL A 572 -15.14 -20.06 -23.65
CA VAL A 572 -13.76 -19.88 -23.30
C VAL A 572 -13.40 -18.40 -23.53
N SER A 573 -12.75 -17.79 -22.58
CA SER A 573 -12.08 -16.52 -22.77
C SER A 573 -10.56 -16.71 -22.66
N ALA A 574 -9.82 -16.02 -23.50
CA ALA A 574 -8.37 -16.09 -23.55
C ALA A 574 -7.76 -14.69 -23.59
N PHE A 575 -6.65 -14.50 -22.88
CA PHE A 575 -5.84 -13.30 -22.90
C PHE A 575 -4.40 -13.66 -23.19
N LEU A 576 -3.76 -12.90 -24.06
CA LEU A 576 -2.33 -12.94 -24.25
C LEU A 576 -1.76 -11.59 -23.85
N LEU A 577 -0.92 -11.60 -22.82
CA LEU A 577 -0.21 -10.44 -22.31
C LEU A 577 0.95 -10.08 -23.24
N PRO A 578 1.46 -8.85 -23.19
CA PRO A 578 2.63 -8.43 -23.96
C PRO A 578 3.81 -9.39 -23.80
N LEU A 579 4.45 -9.75 -24.92
CA LEU A 579 5.58 -10.66 -25.00
C LEU A 579 6.79 -9.91 -25.59
N ALA A 580 7.67 -9.41 -24.75
CA ALA A 580 8.86 -8.65 -25.17
C ALA A 580 9.72 -9.39 -26.24
N ARG A 581 9.66 -10.73 -26.27
CA ARG A 581 10.38 -11.57 -27.25
C ARG A 581 9.89 -11.38 -28.69
N LEU A 582 8.70 -10.82 -28.90
CA LEU A 582 8.12 -10.57 -30.23
C LEU A 582 8.57 -9.22 -30.83
N GLY A 583 9.56 -8.57 -30.22
CA GLY A 583 10.10 -7.29 -30.64
C GLY A 583 9.31 -6.07 -30.18
N PRO A 584 9.77 -4.86 -30.48
CA PRO A 584 9.23 -3.63 -29.91
C PRO A 584 7.80 -3.31 -30.32
N THR A 585 7.37 -3.76 -31.50
CA THR A 585 6.02 -3.47 -32.01
C THR A 585 5.01 -4.53 -31.59
N PHE A 586 5.26 -5.80 -31.89
CA PHE A 586 4.33 -6.87 -31.58
C PHE A 586 4.40 -7.32 -30.11
N GLY A 587 5.52 -7.10 -29.45
CA GLY A 587 5.74 -7.43 -28.06
C GLY A 587 4.95 -6.58 -27.07
N GLN A 588 4.34 -5.47 -27.51
CA GLN A 588 3.50 -4.59 -26.68
C GLN A 588 1.99 -4.81 -26.89
N LEU A 589 1.61 -5.76 -27.76
CA LEU A 589 0.20 -6.01 -28.05
C LEU A 589 -0.44 -6.91 -27.00
N TRP A 590 -1.66 -6.54 -26.63
CA TRP A 590 -2.55 -7.32 -25.81
C TRP A 590 -3.61 -7.95 -26.70
N TRP A 591 -3.80 -9.25 -26.58
CA TRP A 591 -4.83 -9.97 -27.28
C TRP A 591 -5.87 -10.47 -26.30
N ARG A 592 -7.13 -10.33 -26.66
CA ARG A 592 -8.23 -10.94 -25.95
C ARG A 592 -9.18 -11.59 -26.93
N GLY A 593 -9.70 -12.75 -26.55
CA GLY A 593 -10.69 -13.45 -27.34
C GLY A 593 -11.70 -14.13 -26.45
N SER A 594 -12.92 -14.25 -26.90
CA SER A 594 -13.96 -15.05 -26.26
C SER A 594 -14.79 -15.78 -27.29
N PHE A 595 -15.24 -16.95 -26.87
CA PHE A 595 -16.10 -17.82 -27.66
C PHE A 595 -17.14 -18.42 -26.72
N GLU A 596 -18.40 -18.40 -27.11
CA GLU A 596 -19.50 -19.04 -26.39
C GLU A 596 -20.43 -19.78 -27.36
N ALA A 597 -20.76 -21.02 -27.02
CA ALA A 597 -21.68 -21.86 -27.78
C ALA A 597 -22.85 -22.31 -26.89
N ALA A 598 -24.06 -22.27 -27.41
CA ALA A 598 -25.22 -22.88 -26.81
C ALA A 598 -25.33 -24.34 -27.29
N ARG A 599 -25.35 -25.33 -26.40
CA ARG A 599 -25.22 -26.74 -26.70
C ARG A 599 -24.05 -27.02 -27.68
N ALA A 600 -23.28 -27.98 -27.57
CA ALA A 600 -22.00 -28.24 -28.28
C ALA A 600 -21.90 -27.91 -29.79
N SER A 601 -22.94 -27.41 -30.44
CA SER A 601 -23.01 -27.24 -31.90
C SER A 601 -23.52 -25.87 -32.40
N ARG A 602 -23.93 -24.96 -31.49
CA ARG A 602 -24.53 -23.69 -31.92
C ARG A 602 -23.75 -22.49 -31.32
N LEU A 603 -22.88 -21.89 -32.12
CA LEU A 603 -22.20 -20.67 -31.74
C LEU A 603 -23.21 -19.61 -31.32
N SER A 604 -22.98 -19.03 -30.14
CA SER A 604 -23.76 -17.97 -29.54
C SER A 604 -23.08 -16.61 -29.73
N SER A 605 -21.80 -16.58 -29.44
CA SER A 605 -20.99 -15.38 -29.63
C SER A 605 -19.52 -15.73 -29.85
N ALA A 606 -18.82 -14.87 -30.58
CA ALA A 606 -17.37 -14.93 -30.73
C ALA A 606 -16.83 -13.50 -30.79
N SER A 607 -15.75 -13.22 -30.11
CA SER A 607 -15.05 -11.94 -30.19
C SER A 607 -13.55 -12.13 -30.14
N ILE A 608 -12.85 -11.26 -30.85
CA ILE A 608 -11.40 -11.11 -30.74
C ILE A 608 -11.07 -9.63 -30.80
N ALA A 609 -10.13 -9.21 -29.97
CA ALA A 609 -9.61 -7.85 -30.01
C ALA A 609 -8.10 -7.87 -29.76
N VAL A 610 -7.43 -6.95 -30.40
CA VAL A 610 -6.00 -6.67 -30.21
C VAL A 610 -5.83 -5.19 -29.89
N SER A 611 -5.08 -4.90 -28.85
CA SER A 611 -4.80 -3.53 -28.43
C SER A 611 -3.34 -3.31 -28.17
N GLY A 612 -2.82 -2.14 -28.51
CA GLY A 612 -1.44 -1.77 -28.26
C GLY A 612 -1.20 -0.27 -28.36
N PRO A 613 -0.06 0.20 -27.86
CA PRO A 613 0.33 1.60 -27.99
C PRO A 613 0.72 1.90 -29.45
N ILE A 614 0.24 3.02 -29.98
CA ILE A 614 0.73 3.63 -31.22
C ILE A 614 1.85 4.61 -30.86
N SER A 615 1.69 5.32 -29.76
CA SER A 615 2.68 6.23 -29.18
C SER A 615 2.55 6.24 -27.66
N ASN A 616 3.40 6.97 -26.95
CA ASN A 616 3.34 7.09 -25.49
C ASN A 616 2.01 7.64 -24.97
N SER A 617 1.25 8.35 -25.82
CA SER A 617 -0.01 8.97 -25.44
C SER A 617 -1.23 8.44 -26.22
N VAL A 618 -1.04 7.52 -27.16
CA VAL A 618 -2.13 6.99 -27.99
C VAL A 618 -2.08 5.48 -28.04
N ARG A 619 -3.23 4.86 -27.76
CA ARG A 619 -3.45 3.43 -27.85
C ARG A 619 -4.53 3.13 -28.88
N ALA A 620 -4.37 2.09 -29.67
CA ALA A 620 -5.43 1.58 -30.55
C ALA A 620 -5.87 0.18 -30.13
N GLU A 621 -7.15 -0.09 -30.36
CA GLU A 621 -7.73 -1.42 -30.22
C GLU A 621 -8.56 -1.72 -31.46
N LEU A 622 -8.25 -2.82 -32.13
CA LEU A 622 -9.04 -3.38 -33.22
C LEU A 622 -9.80 -4.60 -32.68
N GLY A 623 -11.11 -4.59 -32.82
CA GLY A 623 -11.98 -5.65 -32.36
C GLY A 623 -12.92 -6.15 -33.45
N THR A 624 -13.31 -7.42 -33.35
CA THR A 624 -14.45 -7.96 -34.09
C THR A 624 -15.30 -8.79 -33.15
N THR A 625 -16.59 -8.67 -33.30
CA THR A 625 -17.59 -9.41 -32.50
C THR A 625 -18.67 -9.96 -33.41
N TRP A 626 -18.98 -11.23 -33.24
CA TRP A 626 -20.10 -11.88 -33.86
C TRP A 626 -21.07 -12.35 -32.78
N LEU A 627 -22.36 -12.06 -32.94
CA LEU A 627 -23.45 -12.54 -32.09
C LEU A 627 -24.45 -13.29 -32.97
N ARG A 628 -25.04 -14.34 -32.41
CA ARG A 628 -26.10 -15.07 -33.09
C ARG A 628 -27.31 -14.16 -33.35
N GLY A 629 -27.79 -14.17 -34.60
CA GLY A 629 -28.88 -13.32 -35.05
C GLY A 629 -28.43 -12.00 -35.71
N MET A 630 -27.13 -11.70 -35.70
CA MET A 630 -26.59 -10.61 -36.48
C MET A 630 -26.42 -11.02 -37.95
N ALA A 631 -26.58 -10.09 -38.86
CA ALA A 631 -26.42 -10.30 -40.32
C ALA A 631 -24.96 -10.67 -40.68
N GLY A 632 -23.97 -10.25 -39.84
CA GLY A 632 -22.56 -10.54 -39.99
C GLY A 632 -21.76 -10.07 -38.79
N PRO A 633 -20.43 -10.25 -38.78
CA PRO A 633 -19.58 -9.72 -37.70
C PRO A 633 -19.58 -8.19 -37.68
N SER A 634 -19.52 -7.61 -36.49
CA SER A 634 -19.23 -6.20 -36.28
C SER A 634 -17.73 -6.01 -36.11
N PHE A 635 -17.21 -4.95 -36.68
CA PHE A 635 -15.82 -4.52 -36.51
C PHE A 635 -15.79 -3.21 -35.73
N SER A 636 -14.79 -3.05 -34.87
CA SER A 636 -14.56 -1.81 -34.15
C SER A 636 -13.09 -1.45 -34.17
N LEU A 637 -12.81 -0.17 -34.34
CA LEU A 637 -11.46 0.40 -34.19
C LEU A 637 -11.55 1.55 -33.19
N THR A 638 -10.95 1.37 -32.05
CA THR A 638 -10.96 2.36 -30.95
C THR A 638 -9.59 2.95 -30.78
N PHE A 639 -9.50 4.26 -30.77
CA PHE A 639 -8.34 5.03 -30.38
C PHE A 639 -8.58 5.66 -29.02
N THR A 640 -7.65 5.44 -28.10
CA THR A 640 -7.62 6.11 -26.80
C THR A 640 -6.39 7.01 -26.76
N ALA A 641 -6.60 8.29 -26.61
CA ALA A 641 -5.53 9.27 -26.44
C ALA A 641 -5.56 9.83 -25.02
N ASP A 642 -4.46 9.69 -24.31
CA ASP A 642 -4.24 10.26 -22.99
C ASP A 642 -2.97 11.09 -23.01
N ARG A 643 -3.13 12.43 -22.95
CA ARG A 643 -2.01 13.37 -22.96
C ARG A 643 -1.72 13.97 -21.58
N GLY A 644 -2.17 13.30 -20.48
CA GLY A 644 -2.00 13.79 -19.12
C GLY A 644 -2.85 15.02 -18.77
N LYS A 645 -3.54 15.62 -19.77
CA LYS A 645 -4.43 16.79 -19.59
C LYS A 645 -5.86 16.50 -20.01
N VAL A 646 -6.04 15.65 -21.01
CA VAL A 646 -7.33 15.29 -21.62
C VAL A 646 -7.28 13.85 -22.04
N ARG A 647 -8.36 13.12 -21.81
CA ARG A 647 -8.55 11.76 -22.31
C ARG A 647 -9.62 11.76 -23.37
N SER A 648 -9.31 11.17 -24.51
CA SER A 648 -10.22 11.10 -25.67
C SER A 648 -10.36 9.65 -26.15
N TYR A 649 -11.58 9.27 -26.54
CA TYR A 649 -11.90 7.97 -27.12
C TYR A 649 -12.57 8.20 -28.46
N THR A 650 -12.07 7.56 -29.52
CA THR A 650 -12.68 7.56 -30.84
C THR A 650 -12.92 6.12 -31.24
N THR A 651 -14.16 5.72 -31.42
CA THR A 651 -14.51 4.37 -31.88
C THR A 651 -15.21 4.46 -33.24
N LEU A 652 -14.62 3.81 -34.22
CA LEU A 652 -15.23 3.56 -35.53
C LEU A 652 -15.83 2.16 -35.47
N SER A 653 -17.07 2.01 -35.88
CA SER A 653 -17.75 0.72 -35.90
C SER A 653 -18.40 0.47 -37.29
N ALA A 654 -18.33 -0.78 -37.74
CA ALA A 654 -18.96 -1.21 -38.98
C ALA A 654 -19.58 -2.59 -38.76
N GLN A 655 -20.80 -2.75 -39.28
CA GLN A 655 -21.52 -4.01 -39.26
C GLN A 655 -22.19 -4.20 -40.60
N GLN A 656 -22.22 -5.42 -41.07
CA GLN A 656 -22.94 -5.76 -42.33
C GLN A 656 -24.43 -5.39 -42.25
N GLY A 657 -24.88 -4.65 -43.22
CA GLY A 657 -26.30 -4.19 -43.30
C GLY A 657 -26.59 -2.88 -42.55
N ASN A 658 -25.61 -2.33 -41.81
CA ASN A 658 -25.77 -1.06 -41.11
C ASN A 658 -24.74 -0.05 -41.64
N SER A 659 -25.12 1.23 -41.65
CA SER A 659 -24.15 2.30 -41.94
C SER A 659 -23.01 2.34 -40.90
N PRO A 660 -21.79 2.62 -41.34
CA PRO A 660 -20.66 2.77 -40.40
C PRO A 660 -20.98 3.83 -39.33
N GLY A 661 -20.69 3.50 -38.09
CA GLY A 661 -20.89 4.40 -36.95
C GLY A 661 -19.59 4.99 -36.44
N VAL A 662 -19.67 6.21 -35.94
CA VAL A 662 -18.57 6.89 -35.23
C VAL A 662 -19.06 7.28 -33.84
N THR A 663 -18.26 6.98 -32.83
CA THR A 663 -18.45 7.50 -31.48
C THR A 663 -17.19 8.24 -31.06
N GLN A 664 -17.34 9.50 -30.72
CA GLN A 664 -16.28 10.33 -30.16
C GLN A 664 -16.62 10.70 -28.73
N ALA A 665 -15.72 10.45 -27.78
CA ALA A 665 -15.88 10.90 -26.41
C ALA A 665 -14.61 11.60 -25.92
N MET A 666 -14.78 12.59 -25.07
CA MET A 666 -13.70 13.36 -24.46
C MET A 666 -14.05 13.68 -23.01
N GLN A 667 -13.08 13.53 -22.12
CA GLN A 667 -13.24 13.85 -20.71
C GLN A 667 -11.99 14.50 -20.13
N GLY A 668 -12.19 15.27 -19.08
CA GLY A 668 -11.12 15.89 -18.31
C GLY A 668 -11.65 16.89 -17.31
N SER A 669 -10.76 17.59 -16.65
CA SER A 669 -11.11 18.62 -15.70
C SER A 669 -10.26 19.87 -15.87
N LEU A 670 -10.83 21.00 -15.51
CA LEU A 670 -10.21 22.31 -15.37
C LEU A 670 -10.17 22.64 -13.86
N VAL A 671 -8.99 22.90 -13.34
CA VAL A 671 -8.79 23.25 -11.93
C VAL A 671 -8.08 24.58 -11.85
N VAL A 672 -8.65 25.53 -11.12
CA VAL A 672 -8.03 26.85 -10.93
C VAL A 672 -6.97 26.75 -9.82
N ASP A 673 -5.73 27.11 -10.16
CA ASP A 673 -4.59 27.21 -9.26
C ASP A 673 -4.36 28.68 -8.86
N PRO A 674 -4.69 29.10 -7.63
CA PRO A 674 -4.51 30.48 -7.21
C PRO A 674 -3.05 30.87 -6.98
N ALA A 675 -2.19 29.92 -6.58
CA ALA A 675 -0.77 30.18 -6.32
C ALA A 675 0.01 30.48 -7.63
N GLY A 676 -0.30 29.73 -8.69
CA GLY A 676 0.33 29.90 -9.99
C GLY A 676 -0.44 30.79 -10.96
N HIS A 677 -1.56 31.41 -10.57
CA HIS A 677 -2.45 32.21 -11.42
C HIS A 677 -2.79 31.54 -12.76
N ARG A 678 -3.01 30.22 -12.76
CA ARG A 678 -3.23 29.43 -13.99
C ARG A 678 -4.37 28.41 -13.82
N VAL A 679 -4.78 27.89 -14.97
CA VAL A 679 -5.74 26.78 -15.01
C VAL A 679 -4.97 25.51 -15.31
N MET A 680 -5.12 24.52 -14.43
CA MET A 680 -4.55 23.19 -14.59
C MET A 680 -5.58 22.29 -15.28
N LEU A 681 -5.12 21.47 -16.23
CA LEU A 681 -5.91 20.45 -16.90
C LEU A 681 -5.53 19.08 -16.34
N THR A 682 -6.54 18.27 -16.01
CA THR A 682 -6.36 16.87 -15.60
C THR A 682 -7.17 15.93 -16.48
N PRO A 683 -6.69 14.68 -16.73
CA PRO A 683 -7.36 13.76 -17.65
C PRO A 683 -8.57 13.02 -17.03
N GLY A 684 -8.81 13.18 -15.75
CA GLY A 684 -9.87 12.52 -14.99
C GLY A 684 -10.70 13.49 -14.18
N PRO A 685 -11.78 13.03 -13.53
CA PRO A 685 -12.62 13.86 -12.68
C PRO A 685 -11.84 14.39 -11.48
N SER A 686 -11.99 15.66 -11.20
CA SER A 686 -11.32 16.38 -10.11
C SER A 686 -12.30 16.96 -9.09
N LEU A 687 -13.61 16.85 -9.34
CA LEU A 687 -14.64 17.28 -8.40
C LEU A 687 -14.53 16.54 -7.06
N GLN A 688 -14.73 17.25 -5.95
CA GLN A 688 -14.57 16.74 -4.59
C GLN A 688 -13.13 16.33 -4.22
N ARG A 689 -12.15 16.69 -5.03
CA ARG A 689 -10.74 16.57 -4.68
C ARG A 689 -10.22 17.91 -4.17
N GLY A 690 -9.16 17.86 -3.40
CA GLY A 690 -8.44 19.02 -2.92
C GLY A 690 -7.03 19.08 -3.48
N GLY A 691 -6.37 20.18 -3.27
CA GLY A 691 -4.96 20.34 -3.58
C GLY A 691 -4.23 21.11 -2.47
N ILE A 692 -2.92 21.00 -2.46
CA ILE A 692 -2.01 21.81 -1.65
C ILE A 692 -1.06 22.49 -2.62
N ALA A 693 -0.94 23.81 -2.50
CA ALA A 693 -0.02 24.63 -3.28
C ALA A 693 0.60 25.70 -2.37
N GLY A 694 1.77 26.19 -2.75
CA GLY A 694 2.44 27.25 -1.99
C GLY A 694 3.80 27.56 -2.57
N HIS A 695 4.57 28.33 -1.83
CA HIS A 695 5.90 28.76 -2.25
C HIS A 695 6.95 28.25 -1.27
N VAL A 696 8.03 27.77 -1.80
CA VAL A 696 9.28 27.54 -1.06
C VAL A 696 10.12 28.79 -1.21
N PHE A 697 10.50 29.41 -0.11
CA PHE A 697 11.22 30.68 -0.08
C PHE A 697 12.29 30.70 1.00
N LEU A 698 13.27 31.57 0.84
CA LEU A 698 14.34 31.77 1.81
C LEU A 698 13.90 32.82 2.84
N ASP A 699 13.51 32.34 3.99
CA ASP A 699 13.09 33.16 5.15
C ASP A 699 14.34 33.69 5.88
N MET A 700 14.70 34.92 5.55
CA MET A 700 15.92 35.58 6.06
C MET A 700 15.75 36.16 7.46
N ASN A 701 14.51 36.39 7.90
CA ASN A 701 14.23 36.98 9.23
C ASN A 701 13.67 35.95 10.22
N GLY A 702 13.44 34.72 9.79
CA GLY A 702 12.96 33.61 10.63
C GLY A 702 11.52 33.77 11.12
N ASN A 703 10.69 34.60 10.46
CA ASN A 703 9.31 34.87 10.90
C ASN A 703 8.30 33.82 10.43
N GLY A 704 8.69 32.95 9.47
CA GLY A 704 7.84 31.90 8.90
C GLY A 704 6.79 32.41 7.92
N ARG A 705 6.89 33.65 7.45
CA ARG A 705 5.97 34.26 6.49
C ARG A 705 6.77 34.79 5.31
N ARG A 706 6.20 34.66 4.12
CA ARG A 706 6.84 35.16 2.92
C ARG A 706 6.75 36.69 2.84
N ASP A 707 7.86 37.35 2.92
CA ASP A 707 7.98 38.80 2.76
C ASP A 707 8.32 39.15 1.28
N PRO A 708 8.02 40.38 0.80
CA PRO A 708 8.20 40.73 -0.61
C PRO A 708 9.67 40.74 -1.12
N ASP A 709 10.62 40.84 -0.22
CA ASP A 709 12.06 40.86 -0.46
C ASP A 709 12.72 39.49 -0.35
N GLU A 710 11.96 38.48 0.02
CA GLU A 710 12.47 37.11 0.18
C GLU A 710 12.45 36.33 -1.13
N SER A 711 13.59 35.68 -1.38
CA SER A 711 13.83 34.98 -2.64
C SER A 711 13.14 33.63 -2.70
N PRO A 712 12.46 33.29 -3.82
CA PRO A 712 11.93 31.96 -4.05
C PRO A 712 13.06 30.93 -4.24
N ILE A 713 12.81 29.68 -3.85
CA ILE A 713 13.77 28.59 -4.02
C ILE A 713 13.18 27.56 -5.01
N ALA A 714 13.87 27.38 -6.15
CA ALA A 714 13.53 26.40 -7.16
C ALA A 714 14.17 25.03 -6.90
N GLY A 715 13.56 23.96 -7.42
CA GLY A 715 14.13 22.61 -7.40
C GLY A 715 13.97 21.85 -6.09
N VAL A 716 13.30 22.41 -5.11
CA VAL A 716 13.06 21.78 -3.80
C VAL A 716 11.97 20.73 -3.91
N ARG A 717 12.24 19.55 -3.41
CA ARG A 717 11.26 18.45 -3.32
C ARG A 717 10.43 18.60 -2.05
N VAL A 718 9.15 18.85 -2.25
CA VAL A 718 8.14 18.91 -1.19
C VAL A 718 7.29 17.65 -1.28
N ARG A 719 7.26 16.85 -0.22
CA ARG A 719 6.42 15.66 -0.11
C ARG A 719 5.11 16.03 0.54
N VAL A 720 4.01 15.70 -0.12
CA VAL A 720 2.63 15.92 0.34
C VAL A 720 1.94 14.56 0.43
N GLY A 721 1.82 14.02 1.62
CA GLY A 721 1.36 12.63 1.81
C GLY A 721 2.28 11.64 1.09
N THR A 722 1.75 10.93 0.08
CA THR A 722 2.49 9.98 -0.76
C THR A 722 3.09 10.60 -2.02
N GLU A 723 2.63 11.80 -2.41
CA GLU A 723 3.05 12.50 -3.61
C GLU A 723 4.25 13.41 -3.35
N THR A 724 5.04 13.67 -4.38
CA THR A 724 6.18 14.59 -4.32
C THR A 724 6.09 15.61 -5.43
N ALA A 725 6.09 16.88 -5.05
CA ALA A 725 6.20 18.00 -5.98
C ALA A 725 7.61 18.61 -5.95
N VAL A 726 8.00 19.23 -7.04
CA VAL A 726 9.26 20.01 -7.14
C VAL A 726 8.90 21.46 -7.36
N SER A 727 9.49 22.36 -6.57
CA SER A 727 9.26 23.79 -6.74
C SER A 727 9.81 24.30 -8.06
N ASP A 728 9.04 25.13 -8.77
CA ASP A 728 9.43 25.75 -10.04
C ASP A 728 10.33 26.99 -9.83
N SER A 729 10.62 27.74 -10.90
CA SER A 729 11.48 28.92 -10.85
C SER A 729 11.00 30.03 -9.90
N ASP A 730 9.71 30.09 -9.64
CA ASP A 730 9.07 31.07 -8.76
C ASP A 730 8.93 30.52 -7.33
N GLY A 731 9.55 29.36 -7.06
CA GLY A 731 9.41 28.64 -5.80
C GLY A 731 8.06 27.94 -5.61
N THR A 732 7.15 28.01 -6.60
CA THR A 732 5.80 27.45 -6.46
C THR A 732 5.83 25.93 -6.55
N PHE A 733 5.20 25.25 -5.61
CA PHE A 733 4.91 23.82 -5.68
C PHE A 733 3.40 23.59 -5.64
N ARG A 734 2.96 22.45 -6.19
CA ARG A 734 1.55 22.07 -6.19
C ARG A 734 1.36 20.57 -6.27
N VAL A 735 0.39 20.07 -5.50
CA VAL A 735 -0.11 18.70 -5.57
C VAL A 735 -1.62 18.77 -5.63
N TRP A 736 -2.21 18.15 -6.64
CA TRP A 736 -3.66 17.99 -6.77
C TRP A 736 -4.03 16.53 -6.51
N ASP A 737 -5.33 16.26 -6.40
CA ASP A 737 -5.91 14.93 -6.12
C ASP A 737 -5.67 14.45 -4.68
N VAL A 738 -5.59 15.39 -3.76
CA VAL A 738 -5.49 15.12 -2.33
C VAL A 738 -6.89 14.90 -1.75
N VAL A 739 -7.00 13.97 -0.81
CA VAL A 739 -8.26 13.70 -0.10
C VAL A 739 -8.62 14.90 0.79
N PRO A 740 -9.79 15.53 0.59
CA PRO A 740 -10.18 16.69 1.40
C PRO A 740 -10.64 16.29 2.80
N PHE A 741 -10.64 17.26 3.73
CA PHE A 741 -11.06 17.15 5.14
C PHE A 741 -10.19 16.25 6.02
N GLU A 742 -9.14 15.66 5.50
CA GLU A 742 -8.18 14.84 6.23
C GLU A 742 -6.85 15.58 6.40
N PRO A 743 -6.19 15.49 7.55
CA PRO A 743 -4.87 16.07 7.74
C PRO A 743 -3.85 15.36 6.86
N VAL A 744 -3.16 16.11 6.02
CA VAL A 744 -2.13 15.63 5.12
C VAL A 744 -0.79 16.15 5.59
N ARG A 745 0.17 15.24 5.77
CA ARG A 745 1.53 15.59 6.19
C ARG A 745 2.32 16.17 5.02
N VAL A 746 3.03 17.28 5.29
CA VAL A 746 3.90 17.95 4.32
C VAL A 746 5.30 18.04 4.90
N THR A 747 6.29 17.56 4.16
CA THR A 747 7.70 17.56 4.56
C THR A 747 8.60 17.99 3.41
N VAL A 748 9.75 18.57 3.72
CA VAL A 748 10.76 18.98 2.73
C VAL A 748 11.89 17.97 2.69
N ASP A 749 12.32 17.58 1.50
CA ASP A 749 13.54 16.82 1.31
C ASP A 749 14.76 17.75 1.42
N SER A 750 15.39 17.76 2.58
CA SER A 750 16.56 18.62 2.86
C SER A 750 17.72 18.39 1.89
N MET A 751 17.82 17.18 1.29
CA MET A 751 18.85 16.86 0.29
C MET A 751 18.61 17.55 -1.05
N SER A 752 17.41 18.11 -1.26
CA SER A 752 17.08 18.87 -2.47
C SER A 752 17.34 20.37 -2.35
N LEU A 753 17.73 20.84 -1.16
CA LEU A 753 18.08 22.25 -0.95
C LEU A 753 19.40 22.59 -1.65
N THR A 754 19.46 23.78 -2.23
CA THR A 754 20.63 24.24 -3.01
C THR A 754 21.86 24.43 -2.12
N SER A 755 21.67 24.77 -0.86
CA SER A 755 22.76 24.92 0.12
C SER A 755 22.61 23.88 1.22
N PRO A 756 23.68 23.17 1.61
CA PRO A 756 23.66 22.25 2.74
C PRO A 756 23.51 22.96 4.09
N LEU A 757 23.68 24.27 4.13
CA LEU A 757 23.49 25.11 5.33
C LEU A 757 22.02 25.51 5.53
N TRP A 758 21.16 25.31 4.54
CA TRP A 758 19.76 25.66 4.64
C TRP A 758 18.96 24.55 5.32
N VAL A 759 18.00 24.96 6.15
CA VAL A 759 17.14 24.06 6.88
C VAL A 759 15.69 24.51 6.80
N PRO A 760 14.73 23.59 6.76
CA PRO A 760 13.33 23.97 6.92
C PRO A 760 13.10 24.58 8.31
N LEU A 761 12.29 25.63 8.38
CA LEU A 761 11.89 26.22 9.64
C LEU A 761 10.94 25.29 10.43
N TYR A 762 10.18 24.48 9.70
CA TYR A 762 9.31 23.41 10.19
C TYR A 762 9.69 22.10 9.50
N ASP A 763 10.09 21.08 10.25
CA ASP A 763 10.44 19.77 9.69
C ASP A 763 9.20 18.97 9.29
N ASP A 764 8.06 19.23 9.95
CA ASP A 764 6.83 18.52 9.81
C ASP A 764 5.63 19.46 9.86
N MET A 765 4.91 19.52 8.76
CA MET A 765 3.72 20.35 8.65
C MET A 765 2.50 19.47 8.38
N SER A 766 1.35 19.86 8.90
CA SER A 766 0.07 19.20 8.64
C SER A 766 -0.92 20.21 8.09
N VAL A 767 -1.62 19.84 7.03
CA VAL A 767 -2.58 20.70 6.35
C VAL A 767 -3.87 19.93 6.11
N VAL A 768 -5.03 20.54 6.41
CA VAL A 768 -6.34 19.97 6.08
C VAL A 768 -6.87 20.68 4.83
N PRO A 769 -6.80 20.05 3.63
CA PRO A 769 -7.32 20.69 2.42
C PRO A 769 -8.85 20.67 2.37
N GLY A 770 -9.42 21.70 1.78
CA GLY A 770 -10.85 21.71 1.41
C GLY A 770 -11.10 21.11 0.03
N PRO A 771 -12.33 20.68 -0.28
CA PRO A 771 -12.69 20.20 -1.60
C PRO A 771 -12.73 21.33 -2.65
N ASN A 772 -12.50 20.97 -3.91
CA ASN A 772 -12.60 21.82 -5.10
C ASN A 772 -11.67 23.04 -5.12
N ARG A 773 -10.61 23.04 -4.32
CA ARG A 773 -9.65 24.14 -4.21
C ARG A 773 -8.27 23.71 -3.78
N PHE A 774 -7.31 24.60 -3.93
CA PHE A 774 -6.00 24.47 -3.28
C PHE A 774 -6.02 25.11 -1.89
N GLN A 775 -5.48 24.39 -0.92
CA GLN A 775 -5.09 24.97 0.37
C GLN A 775 -3.66 25.51 0.22
N LEU A 776 -3.49 26.80 0.54
CA LEU A 776 -2.17 27.43 0.47
C LEU A 776 -1.33 27.08 1.71
N LEU A 777 -0.08 26.70 1.46
CA LEU A 777 0.94 26.45 2.47
C LEU A 777 2.30 26.95 1.96
N ASP A 778 2.79 28.02 2.52
CA ASP A 778 4.15 28.48 2.26
C ASP A 778 5.15 27.73 3.11
N VAL A 779 6.30 27.40 2.54
CA VAL A 779 7.36 26.57 3.12
C VAL A 779 8.60 27.42 3.34
N PRO A 780 8.81 27.93 4.56
CA PRO A 780 9.97 28.73 4.90
C PRO A 780 11.23 27.88 5.07
N ILE A 781 12.29 28.24 4.39
CA ILE A 781 13.64 27.68 4.50
C ILE A 781 14.53 28.76 5.07
N ALA A 782 15.30 28.47 6.09
CA ALA A 782 16.17 29.45 6.70
C ALA A 782 17.64 28.98 6.66
N PRO A 783 18.63 29.91 6.66
CA PRO A 783 20.02 29.56 6.92
C PRO A 783 20.15 28.95 8.32
N GLY A 784 20.70 27.74 8.40
CA GLY A 784 20.90 27.03 9.67
C GLY A 784 22.07 27.57 10.47
N GLY A 785 21.91 27.69 11.77
CA GLY A 785 22.96 28.06 12.71
C GLY A 785 23.81 26.89 13.19
N GLU A 786 24.98 27.24 13.75
CA GLU A 786 25.90 26.34 14.44
C GLU A 786 26.02 26.77 15.91
N ILE A 787 25.94 25.81 16.81
CA ILE A 787 26.10 26.03 18.25
C ILE A 787 27.27 25.20 18.76
N ASP A 788 28.33 25.89 19.23
CA ASP A 788 29.49 25.28 19.87
C ASP A 788 29.45 25.50 21.37
N GLY A 789 29.74 24.46 22.14
CA GLY A 789 29.72 24.54 23.58
C GLY A 789 30.55 23.47 24.24
N ARG A 790 30.47 23.44 25.60
CA ARG A 790 31.17 22.46 26.42
C ARG A 790 30.30 22.01 27.59
N VAL A 791 30.33 20.75 27.89
CA VAL A 791 29.77 20.20 29.13
C VAL A 791 30.89 20.00 30.16
N LEU A 792 30.74 20.66 31.31
CA LEU A 792 31.71 20.58 32.41
C LEU A 792 31.12 19.83 33.61
N GLN A 793 31.84 18.87 34.14
CA GLN A 793 31.53 18.26 35.41
C GLN A 793 32.22 19.02 36.53
N GLN A 794 31.47 19.50 37.48
CA GLN A 794 32.01 20.21 38.67
C GLN A 794 32.13 19.25 39.84
N ARG A 795 33.36 18.96 40.30
CA ARG A 795 33.64 18.18 41.50
C ARG A 795 34.68 18.92 42.34
N GLU A 796 34.41 19.11 43.62
CA GLU A 796 35.34 19.66 44.61
C GLU A 796 36.05 20.98 44.19
N GLY A 797 35.30 21.82 43.46
CA GLY A 797 35.83 23.10 42.96
C GLY A 797 36.63 23.03 41.65
N GLN A 798 36.87 21.84 41.10
CA GLN A 798 37.47 21.66 39.78
C GLN A 798 36.41 21.41 38.73
N SER A 799 36.61 21.95 37.50
CA SER A 799 35.76 21.78 36.36
C SER A 799 36.51 20.99 35.28
N THR A 800 36.04 19.79 34.96
CA THR A 800 36.59 18.94 33.91
C THR A 800 35.60 18.72 32.81
N GLY A 801 36.05 18.62 31.54
CA GLY A 801 35.20 18.30 30.40
C GLY A 801 34.55 16.92 30.54
N LEU A 802 33.27 16.80 30.23
CA LEU A 802 32.55 15.53 30.37
C LEU A 802 32.29 14.95 28.97
N ALA A 803 33.00 13.87 28.67
CA ALA A 803 32.96 13.18 27.39
C ALA A 803 31.76 12.22 27.27
N GLY A 804 31.27 12.01 26.04
CA GLY A 804 30.30 10.97 25.70
C GLY A 804 28.87 11.19 26.22
N VAL A 805 28.54 12.38 26.70
CA VAL A 805 27.18 12.72 27.14
C VAL A 805 26.39 13.39 26.04
N ARG A 806 25.11 13.11 26.03
CA ARG A 806 24.17 13.70 25.05
C ARG A 806 23.69 15.06 25.51
N VAL A 807 23.85 16.04 24.64
CA VAL A 807 23.31 17.40 24.81
C VAL A 807 22.05 17.53 24.00
N ARG A 808 20.96 17.91 24.65
CA ARG A 808 19.62 18.03 24.08
C ARG A 808 19.30 19.49 23.86
N PHE A 809 18.83 19.82 22.65
CA PHE A 809 18.37 21.13 22.23
C PHE A 809 16.88 21.02 21.93
N THR A 810 16.05 21.62 22.74
CA THR A 810 14.60 21.62 22.53
C THR A 810 14.15 22.97 21.99
N SER A 811 13.64 22.98 20.76
CA SER A 811 13.11 24.20 20.14
C SER A 811 11.85 24.67 20.87
N GLN A 812 11.81 25.95 21.29
CA GLN A 812 10.61 26.53 21.91
C GLN A 812 9.50 26.81 20.89
N ARG A 813 9.84 26.88 19.60
CA ARG A 813 8.89 27.10 18.50
C ARG A 813 8.09 25.83 18.18
N THR A 814 8.79 24.70 18.07
CA THR A 814 8.22 23.45 17.59
C THR A 814 8.11 22.36 18.65
N GLY A 815 8.76 22.53 19.80
CA GLY A 815 8.88 21.50 20.83
C GLY A 815 9.84 20.35 20.44
N ARG A 816 10.40 20.36 19.25
CA ARG A 816 11.29 19.32 18.77
C ARG A 816 12.63 19.36 19.44
N THR A 817 13.22 18.17 19.58
CA THR A 817 14.49 17.96 20.23
C THR A 817 15.52 17.46 19.22
N ARG A 818 16.70 18.14 19.19
CA ARG A 818 17.92 17.65 18.55
C ARG A 818 18.92 17.23 19.61
N ILE A 819 19.71 16.21 19.31
CA ILE A 819 20.71 15.66 20.25
C ILE A 819 22.07 15.60 19.55
N THR A 820 23.10 16.06 20.24
CA THR A 820 24.51 15.86 19.88
C THR A 820 25.24 15.20 21.05
N THR A 821 26.41 14.62 20.81
CA THR A 821 27.22 13.97 21.85
C THR A 821 28.52 14.72 22.04
N THR A 822 28.97 14.88 23.29
CA THR A 822 30.22 15.55 23.59
C THR A 822 31.43 14.71 23.17
N PHE A 823 32.47 15.41 22.67
CA PHE A 823 33.76 14.82 22.36
C PHE A 823 34.57 14.50 23.65
N SER A 824 35.76 13.96 23.47
CA SER A 824 36.61 13.51 24.57
C SER A 824 37.01 14.61 25.56
N ASP A 825 37.03 15.88 25.16
CA ASP A 825 37.33 17.03 26.00
C ASP A 825 36.08 17.73 26.56
N GLY A 826 34.89 17.14 26.34
CA GLY A 826 33.61 17.68 26.76
C GLY A 826 33.04 18.73 25.82
N THR A 827 33.69 19.05 24.70
CA THR A 827 33.13 19.98 23.70
C THR A 827 32.03 19.31 22.90
N TYR A 828 31.10 20.08 22.37
CA TYR A 828 30.05 19.64 21.43
C TYR A 828 29.78 20.68 20.37
N THR A 829 29.32 20.22 19.21
CA THR A 829 28.82 21.08 18.13
C THR A 829 27.47 20.56 17.64
N ALA A 830 26.51 21.47 17.46
CA ALA A 830 25.23 21.21 16.86
C ALA A 830 25.08 22.04 15.58
N TYR A 831 24.90 21.34 14.43
CA TYR A 831 24.78 21.98 13.13
C TYR A 831 23.31 22.04 12.68
N GLY A 832 23.01 22.94 11.74
CA GLY A 832 21.71 23.03 11.09
C GLY A 832 20.58 23.39 12.07
N MET A 833 20.86 24.25 12.99
CA MET A 833 19.88 24.76 13.96
C MET A 833 19.07 25.87 13.29
N ALA A 834 17.73 25.65 13.16
CA ALA A 834 16.84 26.68 12.63
C ALA A 834 16.83 27.93 13.52
N PRO A 835 16.66 29.14 12.99
CA PRO A 835 16.55 30.36 13.78
C PRO A 835 15.42 30.24 14.82
N GLY A 836 15.70 30.66 16.05
CA GLY A 836 14.73 30.62 17.16
C GLY A 836 15.36 30.29 18.52
N ARG A 837 14.52 30.20 19.55
CA ARG A 837 14.96 29.93 20.92
C ARG A 837 14.98 28.44 21.20
N TYR A 838 16.07 28.01 21.85
CA TYR A 838 16.28 26.63 22.26
C TYR A 838 16.55 26.54 23.75
N GLU A 839 16.01 25.53 24.35
CA GLU A 839 16.33 25.06 25.67
C GLU A 839 17.41 23.98 25.54
N VAL A 840 18.58 24.22 26.14
CA VAL A 840 19.75 23.36 26.03
C VAL A 840 20.07 22.74 27.38
N THR A 841 20.10 21.41 27.43
CA THR A 841 20.39 20.65 28.66
C THR A 841 21.11 19.35 28.33
N VAL A 842 21.67 18.69 29.33
CA VAL A 842 22.18 17.31 29.21
C VAL A 842 21.00 16.33 29.26
N ASP A 843 21.04 15.27 28.49
CA ASP A 843 19.96 14.26 28.42
C ASP A 843 19.69 13.63 29.78
N ASP A 844 18.42 13.46 30.14
CA ASP A 844 17.99 12.97 31.46
C ASP A 844 18.51 11.56 31.77
N ARG A 845 18.67 10.70 30.76
CA ARG A 845 19.20 9.35 30.93
C ARG A 845 20.67 9.38 31.33
N ASP A 846 21.44 10.27 30.72
CA ASP A 846 22.86 10.43 31.06
C ASP A 846 23.02 11.06 32.44
N LEU A 847 22.17 12.03 32.80
CA LEU A 847 22.12 12.61 34.15
C LEU A 847 21.77 11.56 35.21
N ALA A 848 20.83 10.66 34.92
CA ALA A 848 20.44 9.58 35.80
C ALA A 848 21.61 8.59 36.03
N GLN A 849 22.32 8.21 34.96
CA GLN A 849 23.50 7.32 35.02
C GLN A 849 24.61 7.96 35.83
N LEU A 850 24.85 9.24 35.64
CA LEU A 850 25.91 10.00 36.37
C LEU A 850 25.48 10.35 37.77
N ARG A 851 24.25 10.13 38.19
CA ARG A 851 23.65 10.58 39.44
C ARG A 851 23.92 12.08 39.65
N ALA A 852 23.61 12.88 38.63
CA ALA A 852 23.94 14.29 38.56
C ALA A 852 22.77 15.13 38.10
N LEU A 853 22.87 16.43 38.33
CA LEU A 853 21.91 17.44 37.83
C LEU A 853 22.66 18.39 36.89
N ALA A 854 22.00 18.83 35.86
CA ALA A 854 22.46 19.91 34.98
C ALA A 854 21.49 21.08 34.98
N GLY A 855 22.03 22.27 34.80
CA GLY A 855 21.20 23.46 34.55
C GLY A 855 20.64 23.44 33.14
N VAL A 856 19.54 24.14 32.96
CA VAL A 856 18.95 24.43 31.65
C VAL A 856 19.46 25.80 31.20
N THR A 857 20.00 25.89 29.99
CA THR A 857 20.47 27.13 29.38
C THR A 857 19.58 27.49 28.20
N GLN A 858 19.12 28.71 28.14
CA GLN A 858 18.40 29.21 26.96
C GLN A 858 19.37 29.83 25.96
N VAL A 859 19.24 29.46 24.70
CA VAL A 859 20.08 29.92 23.58
C VAL A 859 19.15 30.44 22.48
N ASP A 860 19.41 31.64 22.01
CA ASP A 860 18.68 32.25 20.89
C ASP A 860 19.56 32.20 19.64
N VAL A 861 19.14 31.45 18.62
CA VAL A 861 19.80 31.36 17.33
C VAL A 861 19.21 32.45 16.44
N PRO A 862 19.95 33.53 16.16
CA PRO A 862 19.44 34.59 15.31
C PRO A 862 19.30 34.13 13.84
N ALA A 863 18.40 34.75 13.11
CA ALA A 863 18.36 34.61 11.67
C ALA A 863 19.51 35.43 11.06
N ASP A 864 20.42 34.77 10.37
CA ASP A 864 21.60 35.39 9.69
C ASP A 864 21.75 34.79 8.31
N ALA A 865 22.00 35.63 7.30
CA ALA A 865 22.10 35.22 5.90
C ALA A 865 23.18 34.15 5.65
N ASN A 866 24.26 34.17 6.46
CA ASN A 866 25.38 33.23 6.36
C ASN A 866 25.31 32.05 7.33
N GLY A 867 24.21 31.96 8.12
CA GLY A 867 24.07 31.05 9.24
C GLY A 867 24.74 31.60 10.51
N ALA A 868 23.99 31.63 11.59
CA ALA A 868 24.46 32.12 12.89
C ALA A 868 25.49 31.16 13.49
N ARG A 869 26.58 31.66 14.05
CA ARG A 869 27.51 30.86 14.82
C ARG A 869 27.56 31.33 16.27
N LEU A 870 27.11 30.49 17.17
CA LEU A 870 27.11 30.72 18.60
C LEU A 870 28.17 29.87 19.26
N THR A 871 29.06 30.50 20.03
CA THR A 871 30.18 29.83 20.69
C THR A 871 30.14 30.04 22.20
N GLY A 872 30.76 29.15 22.96
CA GLY A 872 30.98 29.32 24.41
C GLY A 872 29.77 28.92 25.26
N ILE A 873 28.80 28.18 24.75
CA ILE A 873 27.66 27.68 25.52
C ILE A 873 28.13 26.58 26.48
N THR A 874 28.18 26.91 27.78
CA THR A 874 28.67 26.00 28.81
C THR A 874 27.54 25.43 29.62
N LEU A 875 27.45 24.08 29.69
CA LEU A 875 26.55 23.35 30.58
C LEU A 875 27.35 22.78 31.76
N THR A 876 26.88 23.01 32.98
CA THR A 876 27.53 22.52 34.20
C THR A 876 26.71 21.36 34.78
N VAL A 877 27.37 20.21 34.94
CA VAL A 877 26.81 19.01 35.56
C VAL A 877 27.37 18.89 36.99
N ARG A 878 26.48 18.78 37.96
CA ARG A 878 26.85 18.65 39.39
C ARG A 878 26.36 17.30 39.94
N PRO A 879 27.18 16.52 40.61
CA PRO A 879 26.75 15.30 41.26
C PRO A 879 25.71 15.57 42.33
N VAL A 880 24.69 14.71 42.38
CA VAL A 880 23.74 14.73 43.49
C VAL A 880 24.46 14.20 44.72
N LEU A 881 24.76 15.08 45.69
CA LEU A 881 25.27 14.66 46.98
C LEU A 881 24.19 13.81 47.66
N ALA A 882 24.50 12.52 47.92
CA ALA A 882 23.63 11.70 48.75
C ALA A 882 23.50 12.40 50.13
N ALA A 883 22.27 12.72 50.52
CA ALA A 883 22.04 13.17 51.89
C ALA A 883 22.57 12.12 52.88
N ARG A 884 23.57 12.49 53.70
CA ARG A 884 24.10 11.63 54.73
C ARG A 884 23.10 11.35 55.83
#